data_190dfa4ee8732acdebcac63f0b7337ed
#
_entry.id   190dfa4ee8732acdebcac63f0b7337ed
#
_cell.length_a   1.000
_cell.length_b   1.000
_cell.length_c   1.000
_cell.angle_alpha   90.00
_cell.angle_beta   90.00
_cell.angle_gamma   90.00
#
_symmetry.space_group_name_H-M   'P 1'
#
loop_
_entity.id
_entity.type
_entity.pdbx_description
1 polymer ?
#
loop_
_entity_poly.entity_id
_entity_poly.type
_entity_poly.pdbx_seq_one_letter_code
_entity_poly.pdbx_strand_id
1 'polypeptide(L)'
;MDDKIEPVSEFMDSLPAEPSADEEETASTPAGTETTDEQVDHIRKLRERGLAQTVVDGGIKARAVGFGSGDAAGTIYKNYYGHPAVDPVDGRVPEDDLDRLRELYVAPGTHTALVDHLTRHGVAVLRGAPGSGRYTTALLAVRQAMDTGVVVLDSEAGVRRLVTDERGLQPSRGHVIEGDGTEWANELRPQLLIRLRAATYGRSPLVIIVDDHVPVGGLTEHVVEHEVADGMPFLVLERQLMVLLADRPLDCRKLLEHEGLREDLRGRRAMAEVASLAGQLARRVRDGDDVDQIVQGLGAELRAKAVRLLRPPQKNAADGAGRQQLSLWSHAFLLACVVLDGTTLSRVSRESHRLAELLHGVRSPSSVPAMPLFEESVRDWLDHSDVEFTDRTGQPVGARDPECLVRVSQPGLGEAVLEVLWHDHSGARGPLLEWLDSLVVRGEEDIRVSAAQTVGLLATFDWAYVHEELLVRWASGRGEHADRRRFAAAWALERAVTDPLLAPRVQRLLSRWSQRRDFQACAQAAYGTRIGAKFPAEALSSLERIAGAGTKSVWAAVREIYAAGSRAQVLERLAQWSASSRHWLRDDAAKCLQGLSRFRGERAITSFLKQSGPREHLLLLSRRTLLSNSRTHRQCGWNCMRLWVELAGDEPGLNKLVAEFFAELPEPNVEGDRLRERLLFHLRLWGHQLPDGDTALYIKSFLEERWSM
;
A
#
# COMPACT_ATOMS: atom_id res chain seq x y z
N MET A 1 13.05 -68.11 14.83
CA MET A 1 13.61 -66.80 14.49
C MET A 1 12.49 -65.81 14.67
N ASP A 2 12.40 -65.28 15.90
CA ASP A 2 11.28 -64.49 16.35
C ASP A 2 11.55 -63.03 16.01
N ASP A 3 10.80 -62.50 15.05
CA ASP A 3 10.75 -61.05 14.77
C ASP A 3 9.82 -60.40 15.82
N LYS A 4 10.44 -59.74 16.79
CA LYS A 4 9.76 -58.93 17.78
C LYS A 4 9.21 -57.67 17.13
N ILE A 5 7.89 -57.62 16.94
CA ILE A 5 7.16 -56.39 16.69
C ILE A 5 7.16 -55.58 17.98
N GLU A 6 7.92 -54.47 17.99
CA GLU A 6 7.89 -53.52 19.10
C GLU A 6 6.50 -52.83 19.17
N PRO A 7 5.97 -52.67 20.40
CA PRO A 7 4.60 -52.20 20.57
C PRO A 7 4.47 -50.68 20.27
N VAL A 8 3.41 -50.31 19.62
CA VAL A 8 2.95 -48.99 19.22
C VAL A 8 2.85 -47.95 20.37
N SER A 9 3.12 -48.35 21.63
CA SER A 9 2.93 -47.49 22.80
C SER A 9 4.00 -46.39 22.96
N GLU A 10 5.20 -46.53 22.39
CA GLU A 10 6.23 -45.48 22.51
C GLU A 10 5.99 -44.25 21.63
N PHE A 11 5.04 -44.31 20.66
CA PHE A 11 4.74 -43.20 19.77
C PHE A 11 3.69 -42.22 20.37
N MET A 12 2.95 -42.64 21.39
CA MET A 12 1.92 -41.81 22.05
C MET A 12 2.47 -40.93 23.17
N ASP A 13 3.61 -41.31 23.80
CA ASP A 13 4.23 -40.54 24.90
C ASP A 13 5.03 -39.31 24.46
N SER A 14 5.09 -39.01 23.14
CA SER A 14 5.84 -37.86 22.60
C SER A 14 4.97 -36.71 22.10
N LEU A 15 3.68 -36.72 22.38
CA LEU A 15 2.81 -35.55 22.19
C LEU A 15 2.88 -34.69 23.44
N PRO A 16 3.26 -33.40 23.36
CA PRO A 16 3.13 -32.51 24.49
C PRO A 16 1.65 -32.41 24.86
N ALA A 17 1.33 -32.69 26.15
CA ALA A 17 0.01 -32.44 26.72
C ALA A 17 -0.39 -30.99 26.47
N GLU A 18 -1.64 -30.78 26.12
CA GLU A 18 -2.22 -29.44 26.13
C GLU A 18 -2.12 -28.90 27.57
N PRO A 19 -1.73 -27.63 27.79
CA PRO A 19 -1.79 -27.03 29.10
C PRO A 19 -3.26 -26.96 29.53
N SER A 20 -3.60 -27.61 30.63
CA SER A 20 -4.88 -27.47 31.31
C SER A 20 -5.11 -26.00 31.65
N ALA A 21 -6.27 -25.51 31.32
CA ALA A 21 -6.76 -24.17 31.70
C ALA A 21 -7.06 -24.21 33.22
N ASP A 22 -6.09 -23.92 34.07
CA ASP A 22 -6.25 -23.48 35.46
C ASP A 22 -4.85 -23.35 36.07
N GLU A 23 -4.16 -22.27 35.76
CA GLU A 23 -3.15 -21.65 36.62
C GLU A 23 -2.98 -20.21 36.14
N GLU A 24 -3.85 -19.32 36.65
CA GLU A 24 -3.59 -17.89 36.70
C GLU A 24 -2.47 -17.61 37.66
N GLU A 25 -1.25 -17.76 37.23
CA GLU A 25 -0.11 -17.19 37.92
C GLU A 25 0.17 -15.81 37.30
N THR A 26 -0.15 -14.78 38.09
CA THR A 26 0.15 -13.38 37.83
C THR A 26 1.66 -13.16 37.77
N ALA A 27 2.28 -13.49 36.65
CA ALA A 27 3.59 -13.03 36.29
C ALA A 27 3.46 -11.72 35.55
N SER A 28 3.84 -10.63 36.21
CA SER A 28 4.01 -9.31 35.60
C SER A 28 4.95 -9.41 34.40
N THR A 29 4.38 -9.45 33.21
CA THR A 29 5.11 -9.38 31.95
C THR A 29 5.77 -8.00 31.86
N PRO A 30 7.08 -7.89 31.63
CA PRO A 30 7.70 -6.60 31.39
C PRO A 30 7.10 -6.01 30.11
N ALA A 31 6.57 -4.80 30.23
CA ALA A 31 5.96 -4.06 29.14
C ALA A 31 6.90 -4.01 27.92
N GLY A 32 6.45 -4.60 26.79
CA GLY A 32 6.81 -4.13 25.48
C GLY A 32 7.94 -4.81 24.73
N THR A 33 7.77 -6.07 24.35
CA THR A 33 8.34 -6.58 23.10
C THR A 33 7.20 -7.08 22.21
N GLU A 34 6.55 -6.12 21.52
CA GLU A 34 5.65 -6.48 20.42
C GLU A 34 6.42 -7.38 19.44
N THR A 35 5.84 -8.49 19.06
CA THR A 35 6.46 -9.39 18.09
C THR A 35 6.50 -8.71 16.73
N THR A 36 7.46 -9.06 15.87
CA THR A 36 7.56 -8.50 14.50
C THR A 36 6.24 -8.66 13.73
N ASP A 37 5.50 -9.71 14.03
CA ASP A 37 4.22 -10.02 13.39
C ASP A 37 3.10 -9.09 13.83
N GLU A 38 3.03 -8.76 15.10
CA GLU A 38 2.07 -7.79 15.63
C GLU A 38 2.32 -6.40 15.05
N GLN A 39 3.58 -6.02 14.90
CA GLN A 39 3.97 -4.74 14.30
C GLN A 39 3.63 -4.67 12.81
N VAL A 40 3.85 -5.74 12.05
CA VAL A 40 3.49 -5.80 10.62
C VAL A 40 1.97 -5.79 10.45
N ASP A 41 1.21 -6.53 11.25
CA ASP A 41 -0.25 -6.50 11.24
C ASP A 41 -0.81 -5.13 11.64
N HIS A 42 -0.13 -4.45 12.54
CA HIS A 42 -0.54 -3.11 12.95
C HIS A 42 -0.24 -2.06 11.86
N ILE A 43 0.93 -2.11 11.20
CA ILE A 43 1.22 -1.28 10.00
C ILE A 43 0.13 -1.46 8.95
N ARG A 44 -0.28 -2.69 8.72
CA ARG A 44 -1.36 -3.01 7.78
C ARG A 44 -2.68 -2.38 8.22
N LYS A 45 -3.06 -2.51 9.50
CA LYS A 45 -4.27 -1.86 10.06
C LYS A 45 -4.20 -0.33 9.99
N LEU A 46 -3.02 0.27 10.18
CA LEU A 46 -2.82 1.71 10.03
C LEU A 46 -2.94 2.14 8.56
N ARG A 47 -2.44 1.33 7.62
CA ARG A 47 -2.65 1.54 6.18
C ARG A 47 -4.11 1.43 5.79
N GLU A 48 -4.81 0.39 6.27
CA GLU A 48 -6.25 0.19 6.06
C GLU A 48 -7.07 1.36 6.61
N ARG A 49 -6.62 1.98 7.70
CA ARG A 49 -7.24 3.19 8.29
C ARG A 49 -6.84 4.51 7.61
N GLY A 50 -6.00 4.48 6.60
CA GLY A 50 -5.53 5.67 5.89
C GLY A 50 -4.56 6.55 6.68
N LEU A 51 -4.19 6.20 7.90
CA LEU A 51 -3.31 7.01 8.76
C LEU A 51 -1.87 7.07 8.24
N ALA A 52 -1.37 5.99 7.65
CA ALA A 52 -0.05 5.99 7.02
C ALA A 52 -0.03 6.66 5.63
N GLN A 53 -1.18 6.97 5.07
CA GLN A 53 -1.33 7.56 3.74
C GLN A 53 -1.37 9.09 3.76
N THR A 54 -1.77 9.70 4.88
CA THR A 54 -1.96 11.15 4.99
C THR A 54 -0.66 11.93 4.80
N VAL A 55 0.47 11.35 5.14
CA VAL A 55 1.80 11.99 4.97
C VAL A 55 2.44 11.61 3.62
N VAL A 56 2.02 10.50 3.01
CA VAL A 56 2.65 9.95 1.78
C VAL A 56 2.28 10.70 0.52
N ASP A 57 1.12 11.33 0.45
CA ASP A 57 0.59 11.86 -0.81
C ASP A 57 0.17 13.34 -0.73
N GLY A 58 0.91 14.21 -0.05
CA GLY A 58 0.63 15.65 -0.11
C GLY A 58 -0.87 15.96 -0.23
N GLY A 59 -1.66 15.64 0.77
CA GLY A 59 -3.06 15.99 1.03
C GLY A 59 -4.12 15.79 -0.07
N ILE A 60 -3.77 15.81 -1.35
CA ILE A 60 -4.76 15.69 -2.46
C ILE A 60 -5.00 14.23 -2.85
N LYS A 61 -4.00 13.38 -2.71
CA LYS A 61 -4.09 11.96 -3.07
C LYS A 61 -4.63 11.07 -1.95
N ALA A 62 -4.62 11.53 -0.71
CA ALA A 62 -5.06 10.74 0.45
C ALA A 62 -6.56 10.36 0.43
N ARG A 63 -7.41 11.11 -0.29
CA ARG A 63 -8.81 10.73 -0.52
C ARG A 63 -9.02 9.78 -1.70
N ALA A 64 -8.03 9.69 -2.61
CA ALA A 64 -8.11 8.84 -3.79
C ALA A 64 -7.55 7.43 -3.58
N VAL A 65 -6.75 7.24 -2.53
CA VAL A 65 -6.01 5.99 -2.28
C VAL A 65 -6.71 5.11 -1.23
N GLY A 66 -7.97 5.36 -0.97
CA GLY A 66 -8.78 4.47 -0.12
C GLY A 66 -8.90 3.05 -0.70
N PHE A 67 -8.84 2.87 -2.02
CA PHE A 67 -8.95 1.58 -2.69
C PHE A 67 -8.36 1.67 -4.10
N GLY A 68 -7.24 1.00 -4.31
CA GLY A 68 -6.68 0.75 -5.62
C GLY A 68 -5.91 1.92 -6.23
N SER A 69 -4.93 1.60 -7.04
CA SER A 69 -4.13 2.51 -7.88
C SER A 69 -4.93 3.16 -9.01
N GLY A 70 -6.23 3.45 -8.77
CA GLY A 70 -7.14 4.00 -9.76
C GLY A 70 -6.68 5.34 -10.31
N ASP A 71 -6.75 5.50 -11.61
CA ASP A 71 -6.54 6.76 -12.30
C ASP A 71 -7.52 7.84 -11.80
N ALA A 72 -7.12 9.09 -11.82
CA ALA A 72 -7.89 10.22 -11.29
C ALA A 72 -9.30 10.40 -11.85
N ALA A 73 -9.66 9.73 -12.94
CA ALA A 73 -11.05 9.71 -13.41
C ALA A 73 -11.99 9.08 -12.39
N GLY A 74 -11.55 8.05 -11.64
CA GLY A 74 -12.30 7.52 -10.50
C GLY A 74 -12.43 8.52 -9.36
N THR A 75 -11.42 9.37 -9.17
CA THR A 75 -11.40 10.44 -8.16
C THR A 75 -12.22 11.66 -8.63
N ILE A 76 -12.15 12.02 -9.89
CA ILE A 76 -13.00 13.05 -10.49
C ILE A 76 -14.46 12.64 -10.37
N TYR A 77 -14.78 11.40 -10.65
CA TYR A 77 -16.12 10.84 -10.52
C TYR A 77 -16.65 10.95 -9.07
N LYS A 78 -15.83 10.66 -8.05
CA LYS A 78 -16.23 10.73 -6.65
C LYS A 78 -16.25 12.15 -6.06
N ASN A 79 -15.35 13.05 -6.47
CA ASN A 79 -15.16 14.37 -5.85
C ASN A 79 -15.81 15.54 -6.61
N TYR A 80 -16.04 15.41 -7.92
CA TYR A 80 -16.53 16.51 -8.74
C TYR A 80 -18.03 16.75 -8.60
N TYR A 81 -18.81 15.74 -8.20
CA TYR A 81 -20.28 15.80 -8.20
C TYR A 81 -20.90 15.99 -6.83
N GLY A 82 -20.10 16.14 -5.76
CA GLY A 82 -20.64 16.51 -4.42
C GLY A 82 -21.72 15.57 -3.88
N HIS A 83 -21.96 14.45 -4.52
CA HIS A 83 -22.86 13.43 -4.01
C HIS A 83 -22.09 12.42 -3.16
N PRO A 84 -22.64 12.02 -1.99
CA PRO A 84 -22.12 10.86 -1.28
C PRO A 84 -22.08 9.72 -2.28
N ALA A 85 -20.94 9.00 -2.34
CA ALA A 85 -20.77 7.86 -3.23
C ALA A 85 -21.98 6.94 -3.09
N VAL A 86 -22.87 6.99 -4.03
CA VAL A 86 -23.79 5.88 -4.26
C VAL A 86 -22.85 4.81 -4.77
N ASP A 87 -22.64 3.76 -3.98
CA ASP A 87 -21.98 2.56 -4.47
C ASP A 87 -22.65 2.25 -5.81
N PRO A 88 -21.87 2.06 -6.90
CA PRO A 88 -22.49 1.77 -8.17
C PRO A 88 -23.26 0.47 -8.02
N VAL A 89 -24.56 0.61 -7.80
CA VAL A 89 -25.46 -0.54 -7.79
C VAL A 89 -25.31 -1.16 -9.16
N ASP A 90 -24.67 -2.33 -9.24
CA ASP A 90 -24.33 -3.06 -10.47
C ASP A 90 -23.13 -2.54 -11.32
N GLY A 91 -22.26 -1.67 -10.85
CA GLY A 91 -21.07 -1.24 -11.59
C GLY A 91 -21.36 -0.43 -12.89
N ARG A 92 -22.60 0.01 -13.12
CA ARG A 92 -22.98 0.78 -14.31
C ARG A 92 -22.57 2.22 -14.19
N VAL A 93 -21.92 2.74 -15.24
CA VAL A 93 -21.63 4.16 -15.35
C VAL A 93 -22.86 4.87 -15.95
N PRO A 94 -23.43 5.89 -15.27
CA PRO A 94 -24.55 6.66 -15.82
C PRO A 94 -24.19 7.31 -17.16
N GLU A 95 -25.14 7.35 -18.08
CA GLU A 95 -24.92 7.95 -19.40
C GLU A 95 -24.56 9.44 -19.33
N ASP A 96 -25.24 10.19 -18.46
CA ASP A 96 -24.98 11.62 -18.25
C ASP A 96 -23.51 11.86 -17.81
N ASP A 97 -22.93 10.93 -17.07
CA ASP A 97 -21.53 11.03 -16.60
C ASP A 97 -20.55 10.70 -17.72
N LEU A 98 -20.87 9.73 -18.57
CA LEU A 98 -20.09 9.44 -19.78
C LEU A 98 -20.13 10.62 -20.76
N ASP A 99 -21.26 11.28 -20.93
CA ASP A 99 -21.39 12.46 -21.78
C ASP A 99 -20.57 13.64 -21.24
N ARG A 100 -20.62 13.87 -19.92
CA ARG A 100 -19.78 14.89 -19.26
C ARG A 100 -18.29 14.58 -19.39
N LEU A 101 -17.90 13.32 -19.17
CA LEU A 101 -16.50 12.91 -19.37
C LEU A 101 -16.06 13.16 -20.81
N ARG A 102 -16.93 12.91 -21.79
CA ARG A 102 -16.65 13.17 -23.21
C ARG A 102 -16.44 14.65 -23.48
N GLU A 103 -17.21 15.53 -22.85
CA GLU A 103 -17.04 16.99 -23.01
C GLU A 103 -15.67 17.47 -22.46
N LEU A 104 -15.17 16.86 -21.39
CA LEU A 104 -13.90 17.21 -20.73
C LEU A 104 -12.69 16.48 -21.33
N TYR A 105 -12.93 15.45 -22.14
CA TYR A 105 -11.90 14.54 -22.61
C TYR A 105 -11.10 15.09 -23.79
N VAL A 106 -9.79 14.90 -23.71
CA VAL A 106 -8.87 15.08 -24.82
C VAL A 106 -8.32 13.71 -25.19
N ALA A 107 -8.62 13.26 -26.38
CA ALA A 107 -8.22 11.93 -26.84
C ALA A 107 -6.70 11.85 -27.05
N PRO A 108 -5.98 10.98 -26.34
CA PRO A 108 -4.59 10.68 -26.65
C PRO A 108 -4.47 9.94 -27.99
N GLY A 109 -3.28 9.92 -28.58
CA GLY A 109 -3.04 9.18 -29.83
C GLY A 109 -3.39 7.70 -29.74
N THR A 110 -3.31 7.14 -28.55
CA THR A 110 -3.65 5.73 -28.25
C THR A 110 -5.15 5.44 -28.24
N HIS A 111 -6.02 6.45 -28.14
CA HIS A 111 -7.47 6.24 -28.08
C HIS A 111 -8.02 5.54 -29.34
N THR A 112 -7.66 6.04 -30.52
CA THR A 112 -8.10 5.44 -31.80
C THR A 112 -7.58 4.02 -31.94
N ALA A 113 -6.31 3.78 -31.59
CA ALA A 113 -5.72 2.45 -31.60
C ALA A 113 -6.44 1.48 -30.67
N LEU A 114 -6.85 1.94 -29.49
CA LEU A 114 -7.62 1.16 -28.53
C LEU A 114 -9.01 0.81 -29.06
N VAL A 115 -9.73 1.76 -29.63
CA VAL A 115 -11.07 1.53 -30.25
C VAL A 115 -10.96 0.54 -31.39
N ASP A 116 -9.98 0.70 -32.28
CA ASP A 116 -9.72 -0.21 -33.40
C ASP A 116 -9.39 -1.62 -32.92
N HIS A 117 -8.62 -1.70 -31.83
CA HIS A 117 -8.25 -2.98 -31.23
C HIS A 117 -9.47 -3.69 -30.61
N LEU A 118 -10.29 -2.96 -29.85
CA LEU A 118 -11.54 -3.47 -29.28
C LEU A 118 -12.52 -3.97 -30.34
N THR A 119 -12.66 -3.22 -31.42
CA THR A 119 -13.54 -3.58 -32.55
C THR A 119 -13.07 -4.87 -33.23
N ARG A 120 -11.75 -5.06 -33.38
CA ARG A 120 -11.18 -6.25 -34.02
C ARG A 120 -11.08 -7.48 -33.11
N HIS A 121 -10.83 -7.27 -31.84
CA HIS A 121 -10.46 -8.37 -30.92
C HIS A 121 -11.41 -8.56 -29.74
N GLY A 122 -12.24 -7.56 -29.44
CA GLY A 122 -13.21 -7.57 -28.33
C GLY A 122 -12.57 -7.41 -26.95
N VAL A 123 -11.24 -7.57 -26.80
CA VAL A 123 -10.52 -7.42 -25.54
C VAL A 123 -9.20 -6.69 -25.77
N ALA A 124 -8.86 -5.76 -24.88
CA ALA A 124 -7.59 -5.05 -24.88
C ALA A 124 -7.01 -4.93 -23.46
N VAL A 125 -5.69 -4.93 -23.35
CA VAL A 125 -4.95 -4.59 -22.12
C VAL A 125 -4.37 -3.18 -22.34
N LEU A 126 -4.87 -2.20 -21.60
CA LEU A 126 -4.39 -0.82 -21.63
C LEU A 126 -3.32 -0.63 -20.55
N ARG A 127 -2.06 -0.47 -20.94
CA ARG A 127 -0.93 -0.32 -20.04
C ARG A 127 -0.37 1.10 -20.07
N GLY A 128 -0.04 1.66 -18.91
CA GLY A 128 0.57 3.00 -18.83
C GLY A 128 0.78 3.46 -17.40
N ALA A 129 1.36 4.65 -17.23
CA ALA A 129 1.65 5.22 -15.93
C ALA A 129 0.37 5.55 -15.12
N PRO A 130 0.37 5.36 -13.80
CA PRO A 130 -0.72 5.82 -12.93
C PRO A 130 -0.99 7.32 -13.10
N GLY A 131 -2.27 7.71 -13.11
CA GLY A 131 -2.67 9.11 -13.26
C GLY A 131 -2.58 9.67 -14.70
N SER A 132 -2.21 8.85 -15.69
CA SER A 132 -2.10 9.28 -17.11
C SER A 132 -3.44 9.46 -17.82
N GLY A 133 -4.56 9.07 -17.21
CA GLY A 133 -5.90 9.15 -17.82
C GLY A 133 -6.37 7.85 -18.47
N ARG A 134 -5.71 6.72 -18.24
CA ARG A 134 -6.05 5.39 -18.78
C ARG A 134 -7.51 5.02 -18.55
N TYR A 135 -8.01 5.26 -17.33
CA TYR A 135 -9.37 4.91 -16.94
C TYR A 135 -10.41 5.66 -17.79
N THR A 136 -10.26 6.98 -17.93
CA THR A 136 -11.14 7.79 -18.81
C THR A 136 -11.05 7.35 -20.27
N THR A 137 -9.82 7.08 -20.73
CA THR A 137 -9.59 6.56 -22.10
C THR A 137 -10.27 5.21 -22.30
N ALA A 138 -10.18 4.30 -21.33
CA ALA A 138 -10.83 3.00 -21.39
C ALA A 138 -12.36 3.11 -21.45
N LEU A 139 -12.97 3.92 -20.54
CA LEU A 139 -14.43 4.11 -20.51
C LEU A 139 -14.96 4.65 -21.86
N LEU A 140 -14.32 5.68 -22.40
CA LEU A 140 -14.77 6.31 -23.64
C LEU A 140 -14.46 5.46 -24.87
N ALA A 141 -13.36 4.72 -24.90
CA ALA A 141 -13.05 3.80 -25.98
C ALA A 141 -14.03 2.62 -26.04
N VAL A 142 -14.38 2.06 -24.89
CA VAL A 142 -15.38 0.98 -24.80
C VAL A 142 -16.74 1.47 -25.26
N ARG A 143 -17.19 2.65 -24.82
CA ARG A 143 -18.43 3.26 -25.27
C ARG A 143 -18.44 3.51 -26.78
N GLN A 144 -17.34 4.02 -27.34
CA GLN A 144 -17.24 4.29 -28.78
C GLN A 144 -17.23 2.99 -29.60
N ALA A 145 -16.64 1.91 -29.10
CA ALA A 145 -16.55 0.65 -29.83
C ALA A 145 -17.91 -0.03 -30.04
N MET A 146 -18.91 0.25 -29.18
CA MET A 146 -20.23 -0.42 -29.27
C MET A 146 -21.44 0.50 -29.15
N ASP A 147 -21.28 1.78 -28.91
CA ASP A 147 -22.38 2.75 -28.67
C ASP A 147 -23.40 2.28 -27.62
N THR A 148 -22.90 1.59 -26.58
CA THR A 148 -23.71 1.00 -25.50
C THR A 148 -23.19 1.44 -24.14
N GLY A 149 -24.00 1.22 -23.08
CA GLY A 149 -23.62 1.54 -21.70
C GLY A 149 -22.37 0.79 -21.24
N VAL A 150 -21.62 1.41 -20.34
CA VAL A 150 -20.36 0.88 -19.79
C VAL A 150 -20.57 0.37 -18.37
N VAL A 151 -19.98 -0.78 -18.07
CA VAL A 151 -19.96 -1.40 -16.74
C VAL A 151 -18.52 -1.47 -16.24
N VAL A 152 -18.28 -0.95 -15.06
CA VAL A 152 -17.01 -1.11 -14.35
C VAL A 152 -17.10 -2.36 -13.48
N LEU A 153 -16.14 -3.23 -13.65
CA LEU A 153 -16.06 -4.49 -12.92
C LEU A 153 -15.15 -4.33 -11.71
N ASP A 154 -15.50 -5.03 -10.63
CA ASP A 154 -14.71 -5.04 -9.42
C ASP A 154 -13.37 -5.76 -9.65
N SER A 155 -12.27 -5.11 -9.27
CA SER A 155 -10.91 -5.65 -9.35
C SER A 155 -10.72 -6.89 -8.48
N GLU A 156 -11.41 -7.00 -7.34
CA GLU A 156 -11.33 -8.14 -6.43
C GLU A 156 -11.87 -9.43 -7.06
N ALA A 157 -12.76 -9.31 -8.03
CA ALA A 157 -13.32 -10.47 -8.73
C ALA A 157 -12.27 -11.24 -9.55
N GLY A 158 -11.18 -10.59 -9.99
CA GLY A 158 -10.16 -11.17 -10.85
C GLY A 158 -10.62 -11.46 -12.28
N VAL A 159 -9.70 -11.34 -13.25
CA VAL A 159 -10.02 -11.53 -14.69
C VAL A 159 -10.52 -12.95 -15.00
N ARG A 160 -10.09 -13.94 -14.24
CA ARG A 160 -10.46 -15.36 -14.49
C ARG A 160 -11.93 -15.63 -14.27
N ARG A 161 -12.58 -14.96 -13.31
CA ARG A 161 -14.01 -15.10 -13.06
C ARG A 161 -14.86 -14.65 -14.24
N LEU A 162 -14.36 -13.68 -15.02
CA LEU A 162 -15.08 -13.19 -16.20
C LEU A 162 -15.30 -14.29 -17.26
N VAL A 163 -14.46 -15.32 -17.25
CA VAL A 163 -14.59 -16.48 -18.17
C VAL A 163 -15.40 -17.62 -17.57
N THR A 164 -15.44 -17.73 -16.24
CA THR A 164 -16.05 -18.88 -15.55
C THR A 164 -17.43 -18.59 -15.01
N ASP A 165 -17.80 -17.33 -14.82
CA ASP A 165 -19.09 -16.91 -14.29
C ASP A 165 -20.00 -16.43 -15.42
N GLU A 166 -21.15 -17.08 -15.65
CA GLU A 166 -22.15 -16.68 -16.64
C GLU A 166 -22.71 -15.26 -16.40
N ARG A 167 -22.54 -14.71 -15.20
CA ARG A 167 -22.95 -13.35 -14.83
C ARG A 167 -21.84 -12.31 -14.97
N GLY A 168 -20.61 -12.71 -15.29
CA GLY A 168 -19.43 -11.83 -15.28
C GLY A 168 -19.45 -10.75 -16.35
N LEU A 169 -19.83 -11.07 -17.58
CA LEU A 169 -19.91 -10.11 -18.70
C LEU A 169 -21.36 -9.95 -19.15
N GLN A 170 -21.89 -8.74 -19.00
CA GLN A 170 -23.26 -8.44 -19.44
C GLN A 170 -23.32 -8.33 -20.97
N PRO A 171 -24.18 -9.09 -21.67
CA PRO A 171 -24.29 -9.02 -23.11
C PRO A 171 -24.68 -7.60 -23.58
N SER A 172 -24.16 -7.17 -24.70
CA SER A 172 -24.40 -5.87 -25.31
C SER A 172 -24.01 -4.67 -24.44
N ARG A 173 -22.99 -4.83 -23.58
CA ARG A 173 -22.39 -3.77 -22.79
C ARG A 173 -20.87 -3.80 -22.90
N GLY A 174 -20.28 -2.64 -22.77
CA GLY A 174 -18.84 -2.55 -22.65
C GLY A 174 -18.38 -2.68 -21.21
N HIS A 175 -17.22 -3.26 -21.00
CA HIS A 175 -16.68 -3.53 -19.66
C HIS A 175 -15.30 -2.92 -19.49
N VAL A 176 -15.07 -2.35 -18.32
CA VAL A 176 -13.76 -1.87 -17.89
C VAL A 176 -13.43 -2.50 -16.55
N ILE A 177 -12.22 -3.02 -16.41
CA ILE A 177 -11.70 -3.52 -15.15
C ILE A 177 -10.30 -2.98 -14.94
N GLU A 178 -10.04 -2.46 -13.76
CA GLU A 178 -8.72 -1.94 -13.40
C GLU A 178 -7.99 -2.98 -12.54
N GLY A 179 -6.80 -3.37 -12.97
CA GLY A 179 -5.96 -4.34 -12.28
C GLY A 179 -5.07 -3.67 -11.26
N ASP A 180 -5.15 -4.17 -10.04
CA ASP A 180 -4.37 -3.69 -8.92
C ASP A 180 -3.03 -4.42 -8.84
N GLY A 181 -1.97 -3.79 -9.33
CA GLY A 181 -0.61 -4.24 -9.14
C GLY A 181 -0.19 -5.53 -9.86
N THR A 182 0.80 -6.23 -9.28
CA THR A 182 1.47 -7.39 -9.88
C THR A 182 0.64 -8.69 -9.89
N GLU A 183 -0.47 -8.76 -9.16
CA GLU A 183 -1.38 -9.93 -9.17
C GLU A 183 -1.88 -10.20 -10.58
N TRP A 184 -2.22 -9.16 -11.29
CA TRP A 184 -2.75 -9.21 -12.65
C TRP A 184 -1.73 -9.69 -13.69
N ALA A 185 -0.44 -9.38 -13.49
CA ALA A 185 0.63 -9.88 -14.34
C ALA A 185 0.68 -11.40 -14.38
N ASN A 186 0.36 -12.04 -13.24
CA ASN A 186 0.35 -13.49 -13.13
C ASN A 186 -0.95 -14.12 -13.67
N GLU A 187 -2.03 -13.36 -13.72
CA GLU A 187 -3.32 -13.81 -14.27
C GLU A 187 -3.43 -13.60 -15.76
N LEU A 188 -2.86 -12.51 -16.29
CA LEU A 188 -2.88 -12.17 -17.71
C LEU A 188 -1.94 -13.09 -18.51
N ARG A 189 -2.47 -14.23 -18.95
CA ARG A 189 -1.77 -15.19 -19.81
C ARG A 189 -2.41 -15.23 -21.19
N PRO A 190 -1.67 -15.58 -22.25
CA PRO A 190 -2.20 -15.68 -23.60
C PRO A 190 -3.47 -16.54 -23.67
N GLN A 191 -3.50 -17.67 -22.96
CA GLN A 191 -4.65 -18.57 -22.95
C GLN A 191 -5.90 -17.92 -22.33
N LEU A 192 -5.74 -17.05 -21.32
CA LEU A 192 -6.87 -16.34 -20.73
C LEU A 192 -7.41 -15.30 -21.69
N LEU A 193 -6.53 -14.52 -22.34
CA LEU A 193 -6.94 -13.52 -23.32
C LEU A 193 -7.63 -14.16 -24.55
N ILE A 194 -7.20 -15.33 -25.01
CA ILE A 194 -7.90 -16.09 -26.06
C ILE A 194 -9.32 -16.44 -25.62
N ARG A 195 -9.51 -16.89 -24.37
CA ARG A 195 -10.84 -17.21 -23.83
C ARG A 195 -11.70 -15.96 -23.65
N LEU A 196 -11.12 -14.88 -23.12
CA LEU A 196 -11.81 -13.59 -23.02
C LEU A 196 -12.22 -13.08 -24.39
N ARG A 197 -11.34 -13.15 -25.38
CA ARG A 197 -11.65 -12.78 -26.76
C ARG A 197 -12.84 -13.58 -27.30
N ALA A 198 -12.89 -14.90 -27.07
CA ALA A 198 -14.02 -15.72 -27.50
C ALA A 198 -15.34 -15.32 -26.79
N ALA A 199 -15.26 -14.87 -25.53
CA ALA A 199 -16.42 -14.41 -24.77
C ALA A 199 -16.88 -12.99 -25.14
N THR A 200 -15.97 -12.12 -25.54
CA THR A 200 -16.21 -10.68 -25.77
C THR A 200 -16.44 -10.31 -27.23
N TYR A 201 -15.91 -11.08 -28.17
CA TYR A 201 -15.94 -10.75 -29.60
C TYR A 201 -17.36 -10.54 -30.14
N GLY A 202 -17.61 -9.34 -30.67
CA GLY A 202 -18.90 -8.94 -31.26
C GLY A 202 -20.06 -8.84 -30.27
N ARG A 203 -19.80 -8.96 -28.93
CA ARG A 203 -20.85 -8.96 -27.89
C ARG A 203 -20.62 -7.94 -26.78
N SER A 204 -19.42 -7.86 -26.24
CA SER A 204 -19.18 -7.16 -24.98
C SER A 204 -17.70 -6.78 -24.85
N PRO A 205 -17.25 -5.66 -25.46
CA PRO A 205 -15.84 -5.30 -25.39
C PRO A 205 -15.37 -5.10 -23.95
N LEU A 206 -14.13 -5.53 -23.68
CA LEU A 206 -13.50 -5.47 -22.39
C LEU A 206 -12.15 -4.78 -22.46
N VAL A 207 -11.95 -3.76 -21.63
CA VAL A 207 -10.63 -3.16 -21.39
C VAL A 207 -10.14 -3.55 -20.01
N ILE A 208 -8.92 -4.08 -19.95
CA ILE A 208 -8.20 -4.40 -18.74
C ILE A 208 -7.11 -3.34 -18.59
N ILE A 209 -7.18 -2.54 -17.52
CA ILE A 209 -6.21 -1.48 -17.24
C ILE A 209 -5.14 -2.06 -16.32
N VAL A 210 -3.86 -1.86 -16.66
CA VAL A 210 -2.72 -2.25 -15.85
C VAL A 210 -1.66 -1.15 -15.81
N ASP A 211 -0.84 -1.17 -14.75
CA ASP A 211 0.25 -0.23 -14.60
C ASP A 211 1.42 -0.55 -15.56
N ASP A 212 2.24 0.46 -15.87
CA ASP A 212 3.40 0.35 -16.77
C ASP A 212 4.47 -0.63 -16.28
N HIS A 213 4.55 -0.86 -14.97
CA HIS A 213 5.47 -1.81 -14.37
C HIS A 213 4.98 -3.27 -14.41
N VAL A 214 3.73 -3.51 -14.82
CA VAL A 214 3.18 -4.88 -14.92
C VAL A 214 3.78 -5.56 -16.15
N PRO A 215 4.53 -6.67 -15.98
CA PRO A 215 5.11 -7.40 -17.10
C PRO A 215 4.01 -8.12 -17.89
N VAL A 216 3.81 -7.71 -19.13
CA VAL A 216 2.84 -8.30 -20.07
C VAL A 216 3.50 -9.21 -21.11
N GLY A 217 4.55 -9.92 -20.72
CA GLY A 217 5.33 -10.78 -21.62
C GLY A 217 4.47 -11.81 -22.37
N GLY A 218 4.63 -11.87 -23.70
CA GLY A 218 3.85 -12.75 -24.57
C GLY A 218 2.43 -12.28 -24.91
N LEU A 219 2.05 -11.07 -24.51
CA LEU A 219 0.71 -10.48 -24.73
C LEU A 219 0.74 -9.29 -25.70
N THR A 220 1.86 -9.03 -26.37
CA THR A 220 2.10 -7.82 -27.18
C THR A 220 1.01 -7.56 -28.21
N GLU A 221 0.36 -8.60 -28.73
CA GLU A 221 -0.76 -8.46 -29.67
C GLU A 221 -2.06 -7.87 -29.04
N HIS A 222 -2.18 -7.91 -27.73
CA HIS A 222 -3.37 -7.43 -27.01
C HIS A 222 -3.12 -6.21 -26.13
N VAL A 223 -1.87 -5.74 -26.07
CA VAL A 223 -1.46 -4.59 -25.27
C VAL A 223 -1.48 -3.33 -26.09
N VAL A 224 -2.15 -2.33 -25.58
CA VAL A 224 -2.11 -0.96 -26.09
C VAL A 224 -1.40 -0.10 -25.04
N GLU A 225 -0.27 0.46 -25.42
CA GLU A 225 0.49 1.34 -24.53
C GLU A 225 -0.17 2.72 -24.49
N HIS A 226 -0.44 3.19 -23.28
CA HIS A 226 -1.01 4.51 -23.04
C HIS A 226 0.11 5.51 -22.75
N GLU A 227 0.49 6.23 -23.78
CA GLU A 227 1.52 7.27 -23.68
C GLU A 227 0.88 8.65 -23.65
N VAL A 228 1.40 9.49 -22.76
CA VAL A 228 1.02 10.91 -22.66
C VAL A 228 2.04 11.74 -23.45
N ALA A 229 1.60 12.35 -24.54
CA ALA A 229 2.43 13.25 -25.32
C ALA A 229 2.75 14.54 -24.52
N ASP A 230 3.91 15.13 -24.75
CA ASP A 230 4.40 16.31 -23.98
C ASP A 230 3.43 17.50 -23.96
N GLY A 231 2.62 17.69 -24.97
CA GLY A 231 1.61 18.76 -25.04
C GLY A 231 0.26 18.42 -24.40
N MET A 232 0.01 17.18 -24.03
CA MET A 232 -1.27 16.72 -23.48
C MET A 232 -1.72 17.44 -22.21
N PRO A 233 -0.85 17.70 -21.22
CA PRO A 233 -1.25 18.43 -20.02
C PRO A 233 -1.90 19.77 -20.32
N PHE A 234 -1.33 20.53 -21.26
CA PHE A 234 -1.89 21.81 -21.66
C PHE A 234 -3.24 21.67 -22.38
N LEU A 235 -3.38 20.71 -23.28
CA LEU A 235 -4.64 20.46 -24.01
C LEU A 235 -5.76 20.01 -23.05
N VAL A 236 -5.43 19.20 -22.05
CA VAL A 236 -6.37 18.77 -21.01
C VAL A 236 -6.80 19.98 -20.17
N LEU A 237 -5.85 20.81 -19.72
CA LEU A 237 -6.16 22.03 -18.97
C LEU A 237 -7.06 22.96 -19.79
N GLU A 238 -6.68 23.25 -21.05
CA GLU A 238 -7.43 24.09 -21.98
C GLU A 238 -8.86 23.59 -22.12
N ARG A 239 -9.04 22.31 -22.44
CA ARG A 239 -10.37 21.73 -22.64
C ARG A 239 -11.24 21.84 -21.38
N GLN A 240 -10.68 21.55 -20.22
CA GLN A 240 -11.40 21.61 -18.95
C GLN A 240 -11.75 23.06 -18.57
N LEU A 241 -10.82 24.00 -18.71
CA LEU A 241 -11.10 25.41 -18.44
C LEU A 241 -12.15 25.99 -19.39
N MET A 242 -12.12 25.62 -20.69
CA MET A 242 -13.13 26.04 -21.64
C MET A 242 -14.54 25.58 -21.25
N VAL A 243 -14.67 24.37 -20.71
CA VAL A 243 -15.97 23.85 -20.25
C VAL A 243 -16.34 24.49 -18.88
N LEU A 244 -15.40 24.55 -17.95
CA LEU A 244 -15.64 25.04 -16.59
C LEU A 244 -15.89 26.56 -16.56
N LEU A 245 -15.27 27.33 -17.43
CA LEU A 245 -15.41 28.80 -17.57
C LEU A 245 -16.14 29.20 -18.85
N ALA A 246 -17.09 28.40 -19.33
CA ALA A 246 -17.88 28.71 -20.52
C ALA A 246 -18.63 30.05 -20.41
N ASP A 247 -18.98 30.43 -19.18
CA ASP A 247 -19.60 31.73 -18.84
C ASP A 247 -18.59 32.90 -18.76
N ARG A 248 -17.28 32.64 -18.73
CA ARG A 248 -16.18 33.61 -18.60
C ARG A 248 -15.06 33.41 -19.63
N PRO A 249 -15.32 33.47 -20.91
CA PRO A 249 -14.35 33.11 -21.95
C PRO A 249 -13.11 34.02 -22.00
N LEU A 250 -13.23 35.27 -21.56
CA LEU A 250 -12.10 36.21 -21.51
C LEU A 250 -11.10 35.84 -20.45
N ASP A 251 -11.57 35.45 -19.27
CA ASP A 251 -10.71 35.04 -18.16
C ASP A 251 -10.06 33.69 -18.47
N CYS A 252 -10.79 32.77 -19.06
CA CYS A 252 -10.25 31.51 -19.57
C CYS A 252 -9.09 31.73 -20.55
N ARG A 253 -9.25 32.65 -21.52
CA ARG A 253 -8.21 32.98 -22.49
C ARG A 253 -6.98 33.59 -21.82
N LYS A 254 -7.15 34.54 -20.91
CA LYS A 254 -6.04 35.15 -20.16
C LYS A 254 -5.27 34.10 -19.38
N LEU A 255 -5.94 33.15 -18.70
CA LEU A 255 -5.30 32.05 -18.00
C LEU A 255 -4.43 31.21 -18.93
N LEU A 256 -4.97 30.80 -20.09
CA LEU A 256 -4.27 29.94 -21.05
C LEU A 256 -3.10 30.62 -21.76
N GLU A 257 -3.15 31.95 -21.92
CA GLU A 257 -2.09 32.74 -22.52
C GLU A 257 -0.95 33.05 -21.54
N HIS A 258 -1.18 32.86 -20.24
CA HIS A 258 -0.19 33.21 -19.21
C HIS A 258 0.99 32.24 -19.20
N GLU A 259 2.21 32.79 -19.35
CA GLU A 259 3.45 31.99 -19.48
C GLU A 259 3.76 31.18 -18.21
N GLY A 260 3.53 31.75 -17.01
CA GLY A 260 3.73 31.06 -15.74
C GLY A 260 2.89 29.80 -15.57
N LEU A 261 1.65 29.77 -16.12
CA LEU A 261 0.81 28.58 -16.12
C LEU A 261 1.38 27.50 -17.06
N ARG A 262 1.91 27.89 -18.21
CA ARG A 262 2.58 26.95 -19.13
C ARG A 262 3.84 26.35 -18.56
N GLU A 263 4.58 27.11 -17.78
CA GLU A 263 5.79 26.65 -17.12
C GLU A 263 5.47 25.67 -15.99
N ASP A 264 4.46 25.94 -15.17
CA ASP A 264 3.99 25.04 -14.11
C ASP A 264 3.51 23.69 -14.69
N LEU A 265 2.85 23.72 -15.87
CA LEU A 265 2.39 22.50 -16.55
C LEU A 265 3.51 21.62 -17.10
N ARG A 266 4.69 22.18 -17.44
CA ARG A 266 5.82 21.39 -17.95
C ARG A 266 6.32 20.35 -16.95
N GLY A 267 6.14 20.58 -15.66
CA GLY A 267 6.49 19.64 -14.59
C GLY A 267 5.42 18.59 -14.28
N ARG A 268 4.17 18.81 -14.72
CA ARG A 268 3.03 17.95 -14.38
C ARG A 268 2.80 16.88 -15.44
N ARG A 269 2.95 15.61 -15.08
CA ARG A 269 2.73 14.47 -15.99
C ARG A 269 1.41 13.73 -15.73
N ALA A 270 0.83 13.87 -14.52
CA ALA A 270 -0.42 13.23 -14.20
C ALA A 270 -1.62 14.07 -14.67
N MET A 271 -2.43 13.54 -15.58
CA MET A 271 -3.63 14.22 -16.08
C MET A 271 -4.64 14.54 -14.99
N ALA A 272 -4.63 13.76 -13.92
CA ALA A 272 -5.38 13.99 -12.72
C ALA A 272 -5.04 15.30 -12.00
N GLU A 273 -3.74 15.59 -11.89
CA GLU A 273 -3.27 16.83 -11.29
C GLU A 273 -3.67 18.05 -12.14
N VAL A 274 -3.60 17.87 -13.47
CA VAL A 274 -4.01 18.90 -14.41
C VAL A 274 -5.52 19.18 -14.32
N ALA A 275 -6.33 18.15 -14.20
CA ALA A 275 -7.78 18.29 -14.03
C ALA A 275 -8.14 18.94 -12.67
N SER A 276 -7.46 18.57 -11.61
CA SER A 276 -7.62 19.22 -10.30
C SER A 276 -7.25 20.69 -10.36
N LEU A 277 -6.13 21.03 -11.01
CA LEU A 277 -5.69 22.39 -11.22
C LEU A 277 -6.76 23.21 -11.99
N ALA A 278 -7.31 22.66 -13.08
CA ALA A 278 -8.37 23.32 -13.84
C ALA A 278 -9.57 23.68 -12.96
N GLY A 279 -10.00 22.74 -12.10
CA GLY A 279 -11.10 22.98 -11.17
C GLY A 279 -10.79 24.05 -10.10
N GLN A 280 -9.55 24.12 -9.63
CA GLN A 280 -9.10 25.15 -8.69
C GLN A 280 -9.07 26.54 -9.34
N LEU A 281 -8.45 26.63 -10.52
CA LEU A 281 -8.38 27.87 -11.30
C LEU A 281 -9.78 28.41 -11.63
N ALA A 282 -10.67 27.52 -12.10
CA ALA A 282 -12.05 27.90 -12.42
C ALA A 282 -12.83 28.42 -11.20
N ARG A 283 -12.61 27.83 -10.02
CA ARG A 283 -13.22 28.34 -8.78
C ARG A 283 -12.72 29.73 -8.43
N ARG A 284 -11.42 29.95 -8.41
CA ARG A 284 -10.83 31.25 -8.08
C ARG A 284 -11.27 32.36 -9.02
N VAL A 285 -11.35 32.05 -10.33
CA VAL A 285 -11.90 32.99 -11.32
C VAL A 285 -13.36 33.33 -11.02
N ARG A 286 -14.19 32.35 -10.62
CA ARG A 286 -15.59 32.57 -10.27
C ARG A 286 -15.73 33.38 -8.97
N ASP A 287 -14.81 33.18 -8.03
CA ASP A 287 -14.76 33.91 -6.77
C ASP A 287 -14.32 35.38 -6.97
N GLY A 288 -13.85 35.74 -8.18
CA GLY A 288 -13.51 37.09 -8.57
C GLY A 288 -12.04 37.46 -8.41
N ASP A 289 -11.18 36.47 -8.20
CA ASP A 289 -9.74 36.69 -8.15
C ASP A 289 -9.21 37.13 -9.52
N ASP A 290 -8.20 38.04 -9.50
CA ASP A 290 -7.53 38.44 -10.73
C ASP A 290 -6.66 37.35 -11.31
N VAL A 291 -6.72 37.15 -12.64
CA VAL A 291 -6.01 36.05 -13.35
C VAL A 291 -4.50 36.12 -13.12
N ASP A 292 -3.92 37.32 -13.16
CA ASP A 292 -2.47 37.49 -12.96
C ASP A 292 -2.05 37.09 -11.53
N GLN A 293 -2.89 37.39 -10.53
CA GLN A 293 -2.68 36.96 -9.15
C GLN A 293 -2.85 35.45 -8.98
N ILE A 294 -3.83 34.87 -9.68
CA ILE A 294 -4.04 33.40 -9.65
C ILE A 294 -2.80 32.68 -10.16
N VAL A 295 -2.26 33.10 -11.30
CA VAL A 295 -1.16 32.39 -11.96
C VAL A 295 0.19 32.66 -11.28
N GLN A 296 0.45 33.87 -10.84
CA GLN A 296 1.65 34.18 -10.01
C GLN A 296 1.65 33.38 -8.70
N GLY A 297 0.47 32.99 -8.21
CA GLY A 297 0.32 32.15 -7.03
C GLY A 297 0.52 30.66 -7.27
N LEU A 298 0.50 30.16 -8.51
CA LEU A 298 0.66 28.74 -8.80
C LEU A 298 2.06 28.26 -8.41
N GLY A 299 2.14 27.25 -7.55
CA GLY A 299 3.41 26.68 -7.07
C GLY A 299 4.11 27.53 -5.99
N ALA A 300 4.04 28.86 -6.08
CA ALA A 300 4.60 29.73 -5.04
C ALA A 300 3.65 29.98 -3.86
N GLU A 301 2.34 29.72 -4.03
CA GLU A 301 1.33 30.07 -3.02
C GLU A 301 1.47 29.25 -1.74
N LEU A 302 1.59 27.93 -1.84
CA LEU A 302 1.80 27.06 -0.67
C LEU A 302 3.12 27.39 0.02
N ARG A 303 4.21 27.59 -0.77
CA ARG A 303 5.50 28.00 -0.22
C ARG A 303 5.42 29.40 0.39
N ALA A 304 4.80 30.36 -0.29
CA ALA A 304 4.60 31.71 0.24
C ALA A 304 3.74 31.70 1.51
N LYS A 305 2.70 30.84 1.57
CA LYS A 305 1.89 30.64 2.75
C LYS A 305 2.70 30.02 3.88
N ALA A 306 3.48 28.97 3.60
CA ALA A 306 4.40 28.36 4.55
C ALA A 306 5.43 29.36 5.10
N VAL A 307 6.01 30.19 4.21
CA VAL A 307 6.91 31.29 4.62
C VAL A 307 6.18 32.29 5.54
N ARG A 308 4.93 32.64 5.26
CA ARG A 308 4.16 33.54 6.15
C ARG A 308 3.87 32.92 7.52
N LEU A 309 3.56 31.61 7.55
CA LEU A 309 3.33 30.86 8.79
C LEU A 309 4.59 30.73 9.64
N LEU A 310 5.76 30.63 9.02
CA LEU A 310 7.06 30.49 9.71
C LEU A 310 7.80 31.79 9.96
N ARG A 311 7.40 32.94 9.34
CA ARG A 311 8.03 34.24 9.60
C ARG A 311 7.38 34.90 10.81
N PRO A 312 8.19 35.46 11.73
CA PRO A 312 7.64 36.37 12.72
C PRO A 312 7.07 37.61 12.01
N PRO A 313 5.94 38.16 12.47
CA PRO A 313 5.38 39.38 11.89
C PRO A 313 6.41 40.51 11.97
N GLN A 314 6.69 41.13 10.83
CA GLN A 314 7.59 42.27 10.79
C GLN A 314 7.00 43.43 11.60
N LYS A 315 7.77 44.00 12.51
CA LYS A 315 7.44 45.23 13.21
C LYS A 315 7.49 46.43 12.24
N ASN A 316 6.55 46.54 11.32
CA ASN A 316 6.34 47.84 10.66
C ASN A 316 5.36 48.63 11.55
N ALA A 317 5.93 49.48 12.33
CA ALA A 317 5.34 50.28 13.42
C ALA A 317 4.47 51.44 12.92
N ALA A 318 3.64 51.28 11.92
CA ALA A 318 2.79 52.39 11.48
C ALA A 318 1.29 52.21 11.83
N ASP A 319 0.83 50.99 12.04
CA ASP A 319 -0.55 50.75 12.40
C ASP A 319 -0.63 50.13 13.80
N GLY A 320 -1.17 50.94 14.75
CA GLY A 320 -1.28 50.65 16.19
C GLY A 320 -2.15 49.45 16.60
N ALA A 321 -2.39 48.50 15.72
CA ALA A 321 -2.91 47.16 16.03
C ALA A 321 -1.71 46.24 16.21
N GLY A 322 -1.27 46.05 17.44
CA GLY A 322 -0.18 45.12 17.78
C GLY A 322 -0.49 43.69 17.33
N ARG A 323 -0.05 43.35 16.11
CA ARG A 323 0.04 41.95 15.72
C ARG A 323 1.09 41.29 16.60
N GLN A 324 0.61 40.43 17.47
CA GLN A 324 1.39 39.65 18.41
C GLN A 324 2.49 38.89 17.62
N GLN A 325 3.76 39.03 18.02
CA GLN A 325 4.86 38.27 17.45
C GLN A 325 4.61 36.80 17.74
N LEU A 326 4.53 35.97 16.69
CA LEU A 326 4.41 34.52 16.87
C LEU A 326 5.52 34.03 17.78
N SER A 327 5.13 33.37 18.85
CA SER A 327 6.08 32.81 19.81
C SER A 327 6.75 31.57 19.25
N LEU A 328 7.82 31.17 19.90
CA LEU A 328 8.46 29.87 19.60
C LEU A 328 7.47 28.72 19.80
N TRP A 329 6.53 28.89 20.74
CA TRP A 329 5.48 27.92 21.05
C TRP A 329 4.48 27.78 19.92
N SER A 330 4.05 28.86 19.29
CA SER A 330 3.19 28.85 18.11
C SER A 330 3.82 28.11 16.93
N HIS A 331 5.12 28.36 16.68
CA HIS A 331 5.85 27.65 15.63
C HIS A 331 5.98 26.14 15.92
N ALA A 332 6.31 25.79 17.17
CA ALA A 332 6.37 24.38 17.57
C ALA A 332 5.00 23.70 17.47
N PHE A 333 3.91 24.42 17.77
CA PHE A 333 2.56 23.91 17.60
C PHE A 333 2.19 23.68 16.13
N LEU A 334 2.49 24.63 15.25
CA LEU A 334 2.32 24.47 13.80
C LEU A 334 3.05 23.24 13.28
N LEU A 335 4.33 23.08 13.66
CA LEU A 335 5.12 21.92 13.24
C LEU A 335 4.55 20.60 13.79
N ALA A 336 4.05 20.61 15.02
CA ALA A 336 3.39 19.46 15.59
C ALA A 336 2.07 19.13 14.86
N CYS A 337 1.28 20.12 14.45
CA CYS A 337 0.08 19.93 13.62
C CYS A 337 0.45 19.29 12.27
N VAL A 338 1.54 19.74 11.64
CA VAL A 338 2.00 19.22 10.35
C VAL A 338 2.49 17.76 10.47
N VAL A 339 3.32 17.47 11.47
CA VAL A 339 3.91 16.13 11.64
C VAL A 339 2.88 15.13 12.16
N LEU A 340 1.98 15.57 13.02
CA LEU A 340 0.96 14.73 13.66
C LEU A 340 -0.44 14.95 13.06
N ASP A 341 -0.50 15.29 11.77
CA ASP A 341 -1.74 15.49 11.04
C ASP A 341 -2.67 14.27 11.20
N GLY A 342 -3.92 14.53 11.57
CA GLY A 342 -4.90 13.48 11.84
C GLY A 342 -4.83 12.87 13.25
N THR A 343 -4.11 13.48 14.18
CA THR A 343 -4.14 13.09 15.60
C THR A 343 -4.97 14.05 16.44
N THR A 344 -5.23 13.68 17.70
CA THR A 344 -6.04 14.53 18.60
C THR A 344 -5.30 15.78 19.04
N LEU A 345 -6.04 16.87 19.26
CA LEU A 345 -5.48 18.15 19.70
C LEU A 345 -4.63 18.02 20.99
N SER A 346 -5.05 17.18 21.93
CA SER A 346 -4.32 16.95 23.17
C SER A 346 -2.94 16.36 22.94
N ARG A 347 -2.78 15.45 21.96
CA ARG A 347 -1.50 14.86 21.58
C ARG A 347 -0.61 15.88 20.87
N VAL A 348 -1.17 16.61 19.90
CA VAL A 348 -0.46 17.68 19.20
C VAL A 348 0.09 18.70 20.20
N SER A 349 -0.75 19.19 21.14
CA SER A 349 -0.35 20.15 22.16
C SER A 349 0.78 19.61 23.05
N ARG A 350 0.66 18.37 23.53
CA ARG A 350 1.73 17.74 24.35
C ARG A 350 3.06 17.65 23.64
N GLU A 351 3.05 17.22 22.39
CA GLU A 351 4.28 17.03 21.63
C GLU A 351 4.86 18.36 21.12
N SER A 352 4.01 19.37 20.89
CA SER A 352 4.48 20.73 20.56
C SER A 352 5.29 21.37 21.69
N HIS A 353 4.91 21.13 22.96
CA HIS A 353 5.68 21.59 24.10
C HIS A 353 7.11 21.05 24.10
N ARG A 354 7.26 19.74 23.84
CA ARG A 354 8.60 19.12 23.75
C ARG A 354 9.44 19.70 22.63
N LEU A 355 8.85 19.94 21.46
CA LEU A 355 9.56 20.58 20.36
C LEU A 355 9.96 22.01 20.72
N ALA A 356 9.09 22.78 21.38
CA ALA A 356 9.38 24.14 21.83
C ALA A 356 10.55 24.18 22.81
N GLU A 357 10.64 23.22 23.73
CA GLU A 357 11.77 23.10 24.68
C GLU A 357 13.09 22.85 23.93
N LEU A 358 13.10 21.96 22.95
CA LEU A 358 14.29 21.68 22.13
C LEU A 358 14.74 22.90 21.31
N LEU A 359 13.80 23.57 20.66
CA LEU A 359 14.06 24.81 19.91
C LEU A 359 14.57 25.93 20.81
N HIS A 360 14.02 26.05 22.03
CA HIS A 360 14.48 27.03 23.02
C HIS A 360 15.91 26.71 23.47
N GLY A 361 16.24 25.44 23.70
CA GLY A 361 17.58 25.02 24.10
C GLY A 361 18.67 25.44 23.13
N VAL A 362 18.40 25.44 21.82
CA VAL A 362 19.32 25.95 20.80
C VAL A 362 19.36 27.46 20.80
N ARG A 363 18.24 28.16 20.99
CA ARG A 363 18.15 29.62 20.98
C ARG A 363 18.78 30.24 22.23
N SER A 364 18.62 29.60 23.37
CA SER A 364 19.02 30.13 24.69
C SER A 364 19.55 29.02 25.60
N PRO A 365 20.75 28.48 25.35
CA PRO A 365 21.28 27.31 26.06
C PRO A 365 21.37 27.46 27.59
N SER A 366 21.46 28.71 28.06
CA SER A 366 21.63 29.02 29.49
C SER A 366 20.34 29.36 30.23
N SER A 367 19.20 29.32 29.56
CA SER A 367 17.91 29.66 30.19
C SER A 367 16.95 28.46 30.15
N VAL A 368 16.15 28.34 31.21
CA VAL A 368 15.05 27.35 31.24
C VAL A 368 13.87 27.93 30.44
N PRO A 369 13.25 27.18 29.52
CA PRO A 369 12.10 27.64 28.77
C PRO A 369 10.94 27.92 29.72
N ALA A 370 10.47 29.17 29.77
CA ALA A 370 9.26 29.51 30.47
C ALA A 370 8.04 29.17 29.58
N MET A 371 7.18 28.30 30.05
CA MET A 371 5.93 27.99 29.37
C MET A 371 4.95 29.14 29.52
N PRO A 372 4.33 29.67 28.45
CA PRO A 372 3.32 30.72 28.55
C PRO A 372 2.02 30.13 29.09
N LEU A 373 1.82 30.18 30.43
CA LEU A 373 0.68 29.53 31.08
C LEU A 373 -0.65 30.22 30.76
N PHE A 374 -0.66 31.56 30.69
CA PHE A 374 -1.85 32.35 30.43
C PHE A 374 -1.66 33.50 29.43
N GLU A 375 -0.43 33.63 28.90
CA GLU A 375 -0.04 34.67 27.95
C GLU A 375 -0.48 34.34 26.53
N GLU A 376 -0.49 33.05 26.17
CA GLU A 376 -0.96 32.53 24.90
C GLU A 376 -1.89 31.35 25.13
N SER A 377 -2.94 31.26 24.34
CA SER A 377 -3.88 30.13 24.38
C SER A 377 -3.65 29.22 23.18
N VAL A 378 -4.06 27.96 23.32
CA VAL A 378 -4.10 27.00 22.18
C VAL A 378 -4.95 27.56 21.04
N ARG A 379 -5.95 28.38 21.34
CA ARG A 379 -6.78 29.03 20.32
C ARG A 379 -5.99 30.05 19.50
N ASP A 380 -5.12 30.82 20.14
CA ASP A 380 -4.25 31.78 19.43
C ASP A 380 -3.28 31.03 18.51
N TRP A 381 -2.79 29.85 18.92
CA TRP A 381 -1.93 29.00 18.09
C TRP A 381 -2.69 28.41 16.91
N LEU A 382 -3.95 27.98 17.11
CA LEU A 382 -4.79 27.46 16.04
C LEU A 382 -5.10 28.49 14.96
N ASP A 383 -5.45 29.71 15.37
CA ASP A 383 -5.74 30.80 14.44
C ASP A 383 -4.55 31.13 13.51
N HIS A 384 -3.32 30.78 13.92
CA HIS A 384 -2.10 30.97 13.16
C HIS A 384 -1.61 29.71 12.41
N SER A 385 -2.14 28.53 12.72
CA SER A 385 -1.61 27.27 12.21
C SER A 385 -2.32 26.77 10.95
N ASP A 386 -3.41 27.41 10.53
CA ASP A 386 -4.18 27.05 9.33
C ASP A 386 -4.60 25.58 9.33
N VAL A 387 -5.25 25.17 10.39
CA VAL A 387 -5.72 23.81 10.64
C VAL A 387 -7.24 23.76 10.78
N GLU A 388 -7.79 22.60 10.45
CA GLU A 388 -9.21 22.28 10.59
C GLU A 388 -9.38 21.13 11.60
N PHE A 389 -10.58 21.02 12.15
CA PHE A 389 -10.95 19.90 13.01
C PHE A 389 -11.91 18.99 12.27
N THR A 390 -11.61 17.72 12.27
CA THR A 390 -12.46 16.69 11.66
C THR A 390 -12.69 15.54 12.62
N ASP A 391 -13.78 14.80 12.44
CA ASP A 391 -13.95 13.50 13.06
C ASP A 391 -13.12 12.41 12.32
N ARG A 392 -13.26 11.17 12.76
CA ARG A 392 -12.58 10.02 12.11
C ARG A 392 -13.08 9.73 10.69
N THR A 393 -14.25 10.26 10.32
CA THR A 393 -14.83 10.12 8.98
C THR A 393 -14.41 11.26 8.04
N GLY A 394 -13.69 12.27 8.58
CA GLY A 394 -13.26 13.46 7.86
C GLY A 394 -14.32 14.56 7.75
N GLN A 395 -15.40 14.47 8.54
CA GLN A 395 -16.40 15.52 8.61
C GLN A 395 -15.92 16.65 9.54
N PRO A 396 -16.13 17.93 9.18
CA PRO A 396 -15.79 19.05 10.06
C PRO A 396 -16.53 18.97 11.40
N VAL A 397 -15.80 19.11 12.49
CA VAL A 397 -16.34 19.11 13.86
C VAL A 397 -15.80 20.32 14.64
N GLY A 398 -16.42 20.64 15.76
CA GLY A 398 -15.91 21.70 16.61
C GLY A 398 -14.69 21.25 17.43
N ALA A 399 -13.79 22.18 17.74
CA ALA A 399 -12.60 21.93 18.57
C ALA A 399 -12.88 21.42 19.99
N ARG A 400 -14.16 21.46 20.44
CA ARG A 400 -14.60 20.95 21.74
C ARG A 400 -14.99 19.47 21.72
N ASP A 401 -15.05 18.86 20.55
CA ASP A 401 -15.30 17.43 20.43
C ASP A 401 -14.07 16.67 20.98
N PRO A 402 -14.23 15.78 21.97
CA PRO A 402 -13.11 15.06 22.58
C PRO A 402 -12.40 14.12 21.61
N GLU A 403 -13.05 13.73 20.52
CA GLU A 403 -12.48 12.87 19.45
C GLU A 403 -12.03 13.68 18.23
N CYS A 404 -12.04 15.02 18.27
CA CYS A 404 -11.62 15.84 17.14
C CYS A 404 -10.15 15.59 16.78
N LEU A 405 -9.93 15.45 15.48
CA LEU A 405 -8.61 15.30 14.90
C LEU A 405 -8.18 16.62 14.27
N VAL A 406 -6.94 17.00 14.52
CA VAL A 406 -6.31 18.17 13.89
C VAL A 406 -5.89 17.82 12.47
N ARG A 407 -6.30 18.61 11.49
CA ARG A 407 -5.92 18.45 10.09
C ARG A 407 -5.37 19.76 9.54
N VAL A 408 -4.33 19.66 8.72
CA VAL A 408 -3.86 20.82 7.94
C VAL A 408 -4.90 21.16 6.89
N SER A 409 -5.35 22.43 6.85
CA SER A 409 -6.51 22.87 6.05
C SER A 409 -6.31 22.69 4.53
N GLN A 410 -5.07 22.84 4.08
CA GLN A 410 -4.73 22.73 2.65
C GLN A 410 -3.80 21.57 2.37
N PRO A 411 -4.18 20.71 1.41
CA PRO A 411 -3.28 19.66 0.92
C PRO A 411 -1.95 20.26 0.43
N GLY A 412 -0.83 19.60 0.80
CA GLY A 412 0.53 20.04 0.44
C GLY A 412 1.10 21.18 1.31
N LEU A 413 0.29 21.86 2.12
CA LEU A 413 0.80 22.94 2.99
C LEU A 413 1.77 22.39 4.04
N GLY A 414 1.48 21.24 4.63
CA GLY A 414 2.39 20.59 5.58
C GLY A 414 3.76 20.29 4.98
N GLU A 415 3.78 19.77 3.75
CA GLU A 415 5.02 19.53 2.98
C GLU A 415 5.79 20.83 2.73
N ALA A 416 5.09 21.88 2.29
CA ALA A 416 5.68 23.19 2.06
C ALA A 416 6.23 23.84 3.34
N VAL A 417 5.54 23.66 4.49
CA VAL A 417 6.04 24.14 5.80
C VAL A 417 7.33 23.43 6.18
N LEU A 418 7.40 22.11 6.02
CA LEU A 418 8.63 21.35 6.30
C LEU A 418 9.77 21.70 5.32
N GLU A 419 9.46 21.94 4.06
CA GLU A 419 10.44 22.36 3.05
C GLU A 419 11.03 23.73 3.39
N VAL A 420 10.18 24.72 3.69
CA VAL A 420 10.62 26.07 4.09
C VAL A 420 11.42 26.01 5.40
N LEU A 421 10.95 25.24 6.40
CA LEU A 421 11.70 25.03 7.62
C LEU A 421 13.10 24.46 7.33
N TRP A 422 13.16 23.45 6.48
CA TRP A 422 14.40 22.75 6.17
C TRP A 422 15.40 23.63 5.45
N HIS A 423 14.98 24.39 4.44
CA HIS A 423 15.87 25.19 3.62
C HIS A 423 16.17 26.57 4.20
N ASP A 424 15.14 27.23 4.76
CA ASP A 424 15.26 28.63 5.18
C ASP A 424 15.64 28.78 6.67
N HIS A 425 15.41 27.74 7.51
CA HIS A 425 15.63 27.77 8.96
C HIS A 425 16.60 26.67 9.43
N SER A 426 17.82 26.68 8.96
CA SER A 426 18.85 25.65 9.22
C SER A 426 19.07 25.34 10.71
N GLY A 427 18.94 26.32 11.60
CA GLY A 427 19.07 26.15 13.06
C GLY A 427 18.00 25.26 13.69
N ALA A 428 16.86 25.05 13.01
CA ALA A 428 15.79 24.21 13.50
C ALA A 428 15.95 22.73 13.08
N ARG A 429 16.83 22.39 12.15
CA ARG A 429 17.01 21.02 11.63
C ARG A 429 17.38 20.01 12.73
N GLY A 430 18.38 20.33 13.54
CA GLY A 430 18.84 19.48 14.64
C GLY A 430 17.73 19.20 15.66
N PRO A 431 17.13 20.24 16.28
CA PRO A 431 15.99 20.08 17.18
C PRO A 431 14.83 19.32 16.59
N LEU A 432 14.50 19.53 15.31
CA LEU A 432 13.43 18.79 14.63
C LEU A 432 13.76 17.29 14.55
N LEU A 433 14.98 16.93 14.13
CA LEU A 433 15.39 15.52 14.05
C LEU A 433 15.46 14.86 15.44
N GLU A 434 15.89 15.58 16.46
CA GLU A 434 15.90 15.10 17.84
C GLU A 434 14.48 14.86 18.36
N TRP A 435 13.55 15.77 18.07
CA TRP A 435 12.16 15.63 18.42
C TRP A 435 11.52 14.43 17.70
N LEU A 436 11.76 14.27 16.39
CA LEU A 436 11.27 13.12 15.62
C LEU A 436 11.83 11.78 16.16
N ASP A 437 13.11 11.71 16.55
CA ASP A 437 13.67 10.54 17.26
C ASP A 437 12.95 10.28 18.58
N SER A 438 12.63 11.34 19.34
CA SER A 438 11.89 11.20 20.60
C SER A 438 10.47 10.68 20.41
N LEU A 439 9.78 11.08 19.33
CA LEU A 439 8.47 10.56 18.94
C LEU A 439 8.53 9.08 18.58
N VAL A 440 9.56 8.66 17.87
CA VAL A 440 9.78 7.23 17.55
C VAL A 440 10.01 6.40 18.79
N VAL A 441 10.71 6.93 19.78
CA VAL A 441 11.04 6.20 21.02
C VAL A 441 9.85 6.12 21.98
N ARG A 442 9.13 7.23 22.17
CA ARG A 442 8.13 7.40 23.21
C ARG A 442 6.69 7.38 22.72
N GLY A 443 6.48 7.71 21.44
CA GLY A 443 5.15 7.84 20.85
C GLY A 443 4.39 6.53 20.77
N GLU A 444 3.08 6.64 20.73
CA GLU A 444 2.21 5.56 20.29
C GLU A 444 2.49 5.23 18.82
N GLU A 445 1.97 4.14 18.32
CA GLU A 445 2.40 3.61 17.01
C GLU A 445 2.05 4.54 15.85
N ASP A 446 0.86 5.14 15.85
CA ASP A 446 0.45 6.16 14.89
C ASP A 446 1.41 7.36 14.86
N ILE A 447 1.82 7.84 16.03
CA ILE A 447 2.80 8.91 16.17
C ILE A 447 4.18 8.49 15.65
N ARG A 448 4.61 7.25 15.95
CA ARG A 448 5.88 6.71 15.46
C ARG A 448 5.93 6.63 13.94
N VAL A 449 4.83 6.19 13.32
CA VAL A 449 4.71 6.12 11.86
C VAL A 449 4.76 7.52 11.25
N SER A 450 3.98 8.46 11.77
CA SER A 450 3.97 9.85 11.28
C SER A 450 5.34 10.52 11.37
N ALA A 451 6.03 10.34 12.50
CA ALA A 451 7.40 10.84 12.68
C ALA A 451 8.37 10.21 11.67
N ALA A 452 8.30 8.90 11.47
CA ALA A 452 9.15 8.19 10.53
C ALA A 452 8.88 8.61 9.07
N GLN A 453 7.62 8.74 8.68
CA GLN A 453 7.22 9.23 7.36
C GLN A 453 7.73 10.66 7.12
N THR A 454 7.65 11.52 8.14
CA THR A 454 8.22 12.88 8.08
C THR A 454 9.74 12.83 7.83
N VAL A 455 10.48 11.96 8.52
CA VAL A 455 11.93 11.79 8.25
C VAL A 455 12.17 11.33 6.82
N GLY A 456 11.33 10.43 6.30
CA GLY A 456 11.40 10.01 4.89
C GLY A 456 11.17 11.14 3.90
N LEU A 457 10.25 12.07 4.22
CA LEU A 457 10.05 13.29 3.45
C LEU A 457 11.26 14.21 3.53
N LEU A 458 11.78 14.49 4.74
CA LEU A 458 12.98 15.30 4.90
C LEU A 458 14.19 14.73 4.15
N ALA A 459 14.28 13.42 4.03
CA ALA A 459 15.30 12.75 3.23
C ALA A 459 15.18 13.03 1.73
N THR A 460 13.99 13.42 1.22
CA THR A 460 13.84 13.89 -0.17
C THR A 460 14.41 15.30 -0.36
N PHE A 461 14.42 16.11 0.68
CA PHE A 461 15.02 17.45 0.64
C PHE A 461 16.55 17.41 0.80
N ASP A 462 17.05 16.58 1.72
CA ASP A 462 18.49 16.44 1.98
C ASP A 462 18.83 15.01 2.43
N TRP A 463 18.99 14.14 1.45
CA TRP A 463 19.32 12.74 1.71
C TRP A 463 20.60 12.56 2.52
N ALA A 464 21.65 13.30 2.20
CA ALA A 464 22.95 13.08 2.82
C ALA A 464 22.89 13.37 4.33
N TYR A 465 22.34 14.51 4.69
CA TYR A 465 22.22 14.94 6.08
C TYR A 465 21.31 14.00 6.89
N VAL A 466 20.09 13.74 6.40
CA VAL A 466 19.12 12.87 7.11
C VAL A 466 19.62 11.43 7.22
N HIS A 467 20.28 10.92 6.18
CA HIS A 467 20.86 9.59 6.20
C HIS A 467 21.95 9.44 7.27
N GLU A 468 22.88 10.39 7.35
CA GLU A 468 24.01 10.34 8.29
C GLU A 468 23.56 10.58 9.74
N GLU A 469 22.76 11.62 9.95
CA GLU A 469 22.36 12.04 11.30
C GLU A 469 21.33 11.07 11.95
N LEU A 470 20.44 10.48 11.15
CA LEU A 470 19.31 9.76 11.73
C LEU A 470 19.13 8.34 11.17
N LEU A 471 19.04 8.14 9.85
CA LEU A 471 18.67 6.83 9.29
C LEU A 471 19.68 5.73 9.61
N VAL A 472 20.98 6.01 9.55
CA VAL A 472 22.04 5.05 9.90
C VAL A 472 21.96 4.68 11.38
N ARG A 473 21.75 5.66 12.25
CA ARG A 473 21.58 5.45 13.69
C ARG A 473 20.36 4.57 13.99
N TRP A 474 19.24 4.87 13.37
CA TRP A 474 18.01 4.06 13.52
C TRP A 474 18.20 2.63 13.01
N ALA A 475 18.75 2.49 11.82
CA ALA A 475 18.90 1.19 11.17
C ALA A 475 19.90 0.26 11.90
N SER A 476 20.95 0.80 12.51
CA SER A 476 21.95 0.01 13.27
C SER A 476 21.34 -0.63 14.51
N GLY A 477 20.25 -0.09 15.03
CA GLY A 477 19.50 -0.65 16.15
C GLY A 477 20.33 -0.85 17.40
N ARG A 478 21.20 0.10 17.72
CA ARG A 478 21.96 0.10 18.96
C ARG A 478 21.21 0.86 20.04
N GLY A 479 21.31 0.37 21.28
CA GLY A 479 20.75 1.02 22.46
C GLY A 479 19.30 0.60 22.76
N GLU A 480 18.72 1.29 23.73
CA GLU A 480 17.34 1.10 24.15
C GLU A 480 16.37 1.45 23.01
N HIS A 481 15.26 0.73 22.90
CA HIS A 481 14.26 0.88 21.84
C HIS A 481 14.79 0.64 20.41
N ALA A 482 15.83 -0.19 20.26
CA ALA A 482 16.44 -0.52 18.98
C ALA A 482 15.43 -0.98 17.91
N ASP A 483 14.47 -1.82 18.30
CA ASP A 483 13.45 -2.33 17.36
C ASP A 483 12.55 -1.20 16.85
N ARG A 484 12.09 -0.28 17.71
CA ARG A 484 11.28 0.88 17.29
C ARG A 484 11.99 1.74 16.27
N ARG A 485 13.28 2.01 16.50
CA ARG A 485 14.11 2.78 15.55
C ARG A 485 14.33 2.05 14.22
N ARG A 486 14.53 0.72 14.23
CA ARG A 486 14.67 -0.06 12.99
C ARG A 486 13.41 0.00 12.14
N PHE A 487 12.24 -0.12 12.76
CA PHE A 487 10.96 0.02 12.06
C PHE A 487 10.75 1.45 11.55
N ALA A 488 11.09 2.46 12.34
CA ALA A 488 11.02 3.85 11.91
C ALA A 488 11.93 4.11 10.70
N ALA A 489 13.15 3.55 10.68
CA ALA A 489 14.01 3.64 9.50
C ALA A 489 13.38 2.96 8.28
N ALA A 490 12.73 1.82 8.46
CA ALA A 490 12.02 1.12 7.39
C ALA A 490 10.88 1.97 6.80
N TRP A 491 10.06 2.60 7.65
CA TRP A 491 8.97 3.49 7.23
C TRP A 491 9.46 4.79 6.59
N ALA A 492 10.57 5.35 7.10
CA ALA A 492 11.20 6.51 6.48
C ALA A 492 11.70 6.19 5.07
N LEU A 493 12.34 5.04 4.88
CA LEU A 493 12.78 4.57 3.57
C LEU A 493 11.60 4.26 2.63
N GLU A 494 10.50 3.75 3.16
CA GLU A 494 9.26 3.54 2.40
C GLU A 494 8.71 4.86 1.84
N ARG A 495 8.76 5.94 2.61
CA ARG A 495 8.38 7.27 2.11
C ARG A 495 9.40 7.80 1.10
N ALA A 496 10.69 7.69 1.40
CA ALA A 496 11.75 8.17 0.52
C ALA A 496 11.75 7.46 -0.85
N VAL A 497 11.35 6.17 -0.92
CA VAL A 497 11.31 5.40 -2.17
C VAL A 497 10.19 5.83 -3.12
N THR A 498 9.25 6.65 -2.65
CA THR A 498 8.23 7.24 -3.52
C THR A 498 8.81 8.31 -4.45
N ASP A 499 9.94 8.93 -4.06
CA ASP A 499 10.68 9.83 -4.93
C ASP A 499 11.45 9.01 -5.99
N PRO A 500 11.18 9.23 -7.30
CA PRO A 500 11.84 8.50 -8.38
C PRO A 500 13.37 8.63 -8.39
N LEU A 501 13.92 9.77 -7.93
CA LEU A 501 15.36 10.00 -7.87
C LEU A 501 16.01 9.24 -6.71
N LEU A 502 15.30 9.06 -5.61
CA LEU A 502 15.78 8.34 -4.44
C LEU A 502 15.53 6.83 -4.51
N ALA A 503 14.53 6.37 -5.26
CA ALA A 503 14.19 4.95 -5.33
C ALA A 503 15.38 4.03 -5.66
N PRO A 504 16.22 4.29 -6.68
CA PRO A 504 17.40 3.47 -6.94
C PRO A 504 18.45 3.56 -5.84
N ARG A 505 18.51 4.69 -5.12
CA ARG A 505 19.46 4.90 -4.02
C ARG A 505 19.07 4.11 -2.79
N VAL A 506 17.78 4.12 -2.44
CA VAL A 506 17.20 3.32 -1.35
C VAL A 506 17.38 1.81 -1.63
N GLN A 507 17.10 1.36 -2.84
CA GLN A 507 17.29 -0.03 -3.25
C GLN A 507 18.74 -0.49 -3.08
N ARG A 508 19.70 0.30 -3.56
CA ARG A 508 21.13 0.00 -3.37
C ARG A 508 21.56 0.02 -1.90
N LEU A 509 20.98 0.93 -1.10
CA LEU A 509 21.24 0.99 0.34
C LEU A 509 20.76 -0.29 1.03
N LEU A 510 19.53 -0.71 0.80
CA LEU A 510 18.94 -1.90 1.40
C LEU A 510 19.67 -3.18 0.97
N SER A 511 20.10 -3.27 -0.29
CA SER A 511 20.93 -4.38 -0.75
C SER A 511 22.27 -4.46 -0.01
N ARG A 512 22.92 -3.32 0.27
CA ARG A 512 24.13 -3.27 1.11
C ARG A 512 23.83 -3.58 2.57
N TRP A 513 22.72 -3.10 3.12
CA TRP A 513 22.32 -3.37 4.51
C TRP A 513 21.98 -4.84 4.72
N SER A 514 21.43 -5.53 3.74
CA SER A 514 21.20 -6.98 3.82
C SER A 514 22.47 -7.83 3.97
N GLN A 515 23.64 -7.27 3.63
CA GLN A 515 24.94 -7.92 3.77
C GLN A 515 25.64 -7.61 5.09
N ARG A 516 25.18 -6.62 5.85
CA ARG A 516 25.78 -6.16 7.10
C ARG A 516 24.94 -6.53 8.29
N ARG A 517 25.48 -7.37 9.18
CA ARG A 517 24.78 -7.94 10.33
C ARG A 517 24.03 -6.89 11.18
N ASP A 518 24.63 -5.72 11.41
CA ASP A 518 24.04 -4.64 12.22
C ASP A 518 22.79 -4.03 11.58
N PHE A 519 22.62 -4.15 10.26
CA PHE A 519 21.53 -3.52 9.49
C PHE A 519 20.53 -4.52 8.93
N GLN A 520 20.79 -5.82 9.04
CA GLN A 520 19.93 -6.86 8.45
C GLN A 520 18.49 -6.79 8.96
N ALA A 521 18.30 -6.54 10.25
CA ALA A 521 16.96 -6.44 10.83
C ALA A 521 16.17 -5.23 10.27
N CYS A 522 16.84 -4.09 10.03
CA CYS A 522 16.21 -2.94 9.39
C CYS A 522 15.90 -3.24 7.91
N ALA A 523 16.83 -3.85 7.17
CA ALA A 523 16.58 -4.23 5.77
C ALA A 523 15.42 -5.22 5.65
N GLN A 524 15.31 -6.18 6.56
CA GLN A 524 14.19 -7.10 6.65
C GLN A 524 12.87 -6.37 6.89
N ALA A 525 12.83 -5.44 7.86
CA ALA A 525 11.65 -4.63 8.13
C ALA A 525 11.25 -3.77 6.93
N ALA A 526 12.23 -3.16 6.24
CA ALA A 526 11.98 -2.36 5.04
C ALA A 526 11.39 -3.19 3.88
N TYR A 527 11.88 -4.41 3.66
CA TYR A 527 11.28 -5.31 2.67
C TYR A 527 9.89 -5.84 3.08
N GLY A 528 9.53 -5.75 4.35
CA GLY A 528 8.17 -5.96 4.83
C GLY A 528 7.21 -4.78 4.61
N THR A 529 7.67 -3.70 3.96
CA THR A 529 6.83 -2.55 3.58
C THR A 529 6.52 -2.58 2.08
N ARG A 530 5.95 -1.49 1.53
CA ARG A 530 5.72 -1.33 0.08
C ARG A 530 7.01 -1.43 -0.75
N ILE A 531 8.19 -1.26 -0.14
CA ILE A 531 9.47 -1.44 -0.83
C ILE A 531 9.61 -2.87 -1.35
N GLY A 532 9.24 -3.87 -0.53
CA GLY A 532 9.25 -5.27 -0.95
C GLY A 532 8.28 -5.56 -2.09
N ALA A 533 7.11 -4.94 -2.05
CA ALA A 533 6.11 -5.03 -3.12
C ALA A 533 6.58 -4.37 -4.42
N LYS A 534 7.25 -3.22 -4.31
CA LYS A 534 7.77 -2.47 -5.47
C LYS A 534 8.96 -3.17 -6.14
N PHE A 535 9.80 -3.88 -5.37
CA PHE A 535 11.00 -4.55 -5.84
C PHE A 535 11.07 -6.02 -5.40
N PRO A 536 10.12 -6.88 -5.76
CA PRO A 536 9.96 -8.22 -5.19
C PRO A 536 11.16 -9.15 -5.43
N ALA A 537 11.78 -9.11 -6.60
CA ALA A 537 12.92 -9.96 -6.93
C ALA A 537 14.16 -9.64 -6.07
N GLU A 538 14.49 -8.37 -5.91
CA GLU A 538 15.58 -7.89 -5.07
C GLU A 538 15.30 -8.12 -3.59
N ALA A 539 14.04 -7.88 -3.17
CA ALA A 539 13.62 -8.12 -1.81
C ALA A 539 13.80 -9.60 -1.43
N LEU A 540 13.30 -10.53 -2.23
CA LEU A 540 13.44 -11.97 -1.98
C LEU A 540 14.92 -12.42 -2.01
N SER A 541 15.73 -11.86 -2.93
CA SER A 541 17.17 -12.16 -2.97
C SER A 541 17.92 -11.60 -1.76
N SER A 542 17.49 -10.46 -1.22
CA SER A 542 18.07 -9.88 -0.01
C SER A 542 17.63 -10.63 1.24
N LEU A 543 16.36 -11.02 1.32
CA LEU A 543 15.82 -11.84 2.41
C LEU A 543 16.48 -13.22 2.48
N GLU A 544 16.85 -13.81 1.34
CA GLU A 544 17.65 -15.04 1.30
C GLU A 544 19.04 -14.88 1.97
N ARG A 545 19.67 -13.72 1.81
CA ARG A 545 20.94 -13.41 2.48
C ARG A 545 20.78 -13.17 3.97
N ILE A 546 19.64 -12.59 4.39
CA ILE A 546 19.31 -12.31 5.79
C ILE A 546 18.90 -13.57 6.53
N ALA A 547 18.27 -14.52 5.85
CA ALA A 547 17.81 -15.77 6.43
C ALA A 547 18.95 -16.49 7.18
N GLY A 548 18.71 -16.96 8.39
CA GLY A 548 19.68 -17.67 9.19
C GLY A 548 20.74 -16.82 9.92
N ALA A 549 20.70 -15.50 9.78
CA ALA A 549 21.62 -14.61 10.49
C ALA A 549 21.34 -14.48 12.01
N GLY A 550 20.45 -15.32 12.56
CA GLY A 550 20.01 -15.25 13.97
C GLY A 550 19.03 -14.11 14.24
N THR A 551 18.54 -13.47 13.20
CA THR A 551 17.47 -12.48 13.26
C THR A 551 16.12 -13.18 13.33
N LYS A 552 15.06 -12.44 13.68
CA LYS A 552 13.67 -12.93 13.64
C LYS A 552 13.35 -13.47 12.21
N SER A 553 12.45 -14.44 12.11
CA SER A 553 12.08 -15.07 10.83
C SER A 553 11.74 -14.04 9.74
N VAL A 554 12.19 -14.29 8.50
CA VAL A 554 11.90 -13.43 7.34
C VAL A 554 10.46 -13.55 6.85
N TRP A 555 9.66 -14.43 7.44
CA TRP A 555 8.34 -14.78 6.95
C TRP A 555 7.38 -13.58 6.87
N ALA A 556 7.48 -12.62 7.81
CA ALA A 556 6.62 -11.43 7.82
C ALA A 556 6.83 -10.56 6.56
N ALA A 557 8.10 -10.35 6.17
CA ALA A 557 8.42 -9.63 4.94
C ALA A 557 7.98 -10.42 3.69
N VAL A 558 8.19 -11.73 3.67
CA VAL A 558 7.74 -12.60 2.57
C VAL A 558 6.21 -12.56 2.44
N ARG A 559 5.48 -12.56 3.57
CA ARG A 559 4.02 -12.44 3.58
C ARG A 559 3.54 -11.13 2.92
N GLU A 560 4.19 -9.99 3.22
CA GLU A 560 3.82 -8.70 2.62
C GLU A 560 4.07 -8.66 1.11
N ILE A 561 5.21 -9.19 0.66
CA ILE A 561 5.51 -9.32 -0.78
C ILE A 561 4.46 -10.21 -1.49
N TYR A 562 4.06 -11.28 -0.80
CA TYR A 562 3.04 -12.19 -1.28
C TYR A 562 1.65 -11.54 -1.32
N ALA A 563 1.27 -10.82 -0.26
CA ALA A 563 0.00 -10.10 -0.17
C ALA A 563 -0.12 -8.98 -1.22
N ALA A 564 1.01 -8.38 -1.58
CA ALA A 564 1.09 -7.35 -2.62
C ALA A 564 1.00 -7.90 -4.06
N GLY A 565 0.79 -9.21 -4.25
CA GLY A 565 0.53 -9.81 -5.55
C GLY A 565 1.66 -10.62 -6.18
N SER A 566 2.89 -10.57 -5.65
CA SER A 566 4.03 -11.33 -6.19
C SER A 566 4.02 -12.82 -5.80
N ARG A 567 2.84 -13.44 -5.79
CA ARG A 567 2.58 -14.79 -5.23
C ARG A 567 3.41 -15.87 -5.92
N ALA A 568 3.43 -15.89 -7.24
CA ALA A 568 4.17 -16.91 -8.01
C ALA A 568 5.67 -16.82 -7.74
N GLN A 569 6.24 -15.59 -7.73
CA GLN A 569 7.65 -15.37 -7.45
C GLN A 569 8.04 -15.79 -6.03
N VAL A 570 7.16 -15.50 -5.05
CA VAL A 570 7.37 -15.92 -3.66
C VAL A 570 7.37 -17.44 -3.55
N LEU A 571 6.39 -18.14 -4.12
CA LEU A 571 6.34 -19.61 -4.06
C LEU A 571 7.50 -20.28 -4.78
N GLU A 572 7.90 -19.77 -5.94
CA GLU A 572 9.09 -20.22 -6.64
C GLU A 572 10.34 -20.08 -5.76
N ARG A 573 10.54 -18.91 -5.17
CA ARG A 573 11.70 -18.66 -4.31
C ARG A 573 11.70 -19.54 -3.06
N LEU A 574 10.54 -19.72 -2.40
CA LEU A 574 10.42 -20.60 -1.24
C LEU A 574 10.68 -22.08 -1.62
N ALA A 575 10.23 -22.51 -2.79
CA ALA A 575 10.57 -23.84 -3.31
C ALA A 575 12.06 -24.00 -3.53
N GLN A 576 12.77 -22.98 -4.05
CA GLN A 576 14.23 -22.96 -4.16
C GLN A 576 14.90 -23.01 -2.78
N TRP A 577 14.44 -22.22 -1.80
CA TRP A 577 14.97 -22.25 -0.43
C TRP A 577 14.80 -23.60 0.23
N SER A 578 13.67 -24.27 0.00
CA SER A 578 13.43 -25.63 0.54
C SER A 578 14.38 -26.67 -0.04
N ALA A 579 14.97 -26.42 -1.20
CA ALA A 579 15.98 -27.27 -1.83
C ALA A 579 17.42 -26.98 -1.38
N SER A 580 17.64 -25.88 -0.69
CA SER A 580 18.97 -25.44 -0.32
C SER A 580 19.68 -26.44 0.60
N SER A 581 21.01 -26.57 0.44
CA SER A 581 21.86 -27.29 1.40
C SER A 581 21.91 -26.60 2.78
N ARG A 582 21.62 -25.31 2.84
CA ARG A 582 21.62 -24.49 4.05
C ARG A 582 20.39 -24.78 4.87
N HIS A 583 20.56 -25.32 6.12
CA HIS A 583 19.44 -25.74 6.96
C HIS A 583 18.52 -24.57 7.33
N TRP A 584 19.06 -23.36 7.60
CA TRP A 584 18.29 -22.19 7.98
C TRP A 584 17.36 -21.67 6.87
N LEU A 585 17.75 -21.78 5.57
CA LEU A 585 16.85 -21.44 4.47
C LEU A 585 15.67 -22.40 4.40
N ARG A 586 15.90 -23.68 4.65
CA ARG A 586 14.81 -24.66 4.74
C ARG A 586 13.90 -24.39 5.94
N ASP A 587 14.47 -23.96 7.09
CA ASP A 587 13.71 -23.55 8.27
C ASP A 587 12.80 -22.37 7.95
N ASP A 588 13.35 -21.33 7.33
CA ASP A 588 12.56 -20.14 6.96
C ASP A 588 11.54 -20.44 5.87
N ALA A 589 11.86 -21.30 4.88
CA ALA A 589 10.88 -21.76 3.88
C ALA A 589 9.69 -22.49 4.52
N ALA A 590 9.94 -23.37 5.52
CA ALA A 590 8.90 -24.09 6.22
C ALA A 590 8.01 -23.15 7.08
N LYS A 591 8.61 -22.18 7.78
CA LYS A 591 7.90 -21.15 8.53
C LYS A 591 7.09 -20.24 7.62
N CYS A 592 7.64 -19.84 6.46
CA CYS A 592 6.92 -19.05 5.46
C CYS A 592 5.72 -19.82 4.92
N LEU A 593 5.85 -21.11 4.59
CA LEU A 593 4.73 -21.95 4.16
C LEU A 593 3.60 -21.95 5.20
N GLN A 594 3.94 -22.19 6.47
CA GLN A 594 2.96 -22.19 7.57
C GLN A 594 2.34 -20.81 7.77
N GLY A 595 3.14 -19.73 7.70
CA GLY A 595 2.64 -18.35 7.84
C GLY A 595 1.69 -17.96 6.71
N LEU A 596 2.04 -18.28 5.45
CA LEU A 596 1.19 -18.01 4.29
C LEU A 596 -0.13 -18.79 4.33
N SER A 597 -0.12 -20.00 4.89
CA SER A 597 -1.33 -20.82 5.04
C SER A 597 -2.32 -20.24 6.07
N ARG A 598 -1.82 -19.54 7.09
CA ARG A 598 -2.64 -18.83 8.09
C ARG A 598 -3.14 -17.47 7.63
N PHE A 599 -2.64 -16.98 6.51
CA PHE A 599 -3.01 -15.69 5.99
C PHE A 599 -4.48 -15.71 5.55
N ARG A 600 -5.34 -15.07 6.34
CA ARG A 600 -6.80 -14.97 6.14
C ARG A 600 -7.21 -14.03 4.99
N GLY A 601 -6.28 -13.54 4.21
CA GLY A 601 -6.58 -12.86 2.95
C GLY A 601 -7.17 -13.89 2.00
N GLU A 602 -8.48 -13.99 2.04
CA GLU A 602 -9.43 -14.69 1.20
C GLU A 602 -8.87 -15.53 0.05
N ARG A 603 -9.33 -16.80 -0.05
CA ARG A 603 -9.27 -17.57 -1.31
C ARG A 603 -7.88 -17.76 -1.93
N ALA A 604 -6.83 -17.33 -1.23
CA ALA A 604 -5.46 -17.49 -1.69
C ALA A 604 -5.15 -18.95 -2.00
N ILE A 605 -5.55 -19.88 -1.13
CA ILE A 605 -5.34 -21.32 -1.33
C ILE A 605 -6.08 -21.79 -2.59
N THR A 606 -7.35 -21.41 -2.76
CA THR A 606 -8.16 -21.78 -3.92
C THR A 606 -7.54 -21.31 -5.22
N SER A 607 -6.99 -20.07 -5.22
CA SER A 607 -6.29 -19.49 -6.36
C SER A 607 -5.04 -20.30 -6.73
N PHE A 608 -4.23 -20.74 -5.75
CA PHE A 608 -3.01 -21.50 -6.00
C PHE A 608 -3.27 -22.91 -6.48
N LEU A 609 -4.25 -23.58 -5.86
CA LEU A 609 -4.59 -24.95 -6.23
C LEU A 609 -5.13 -25.04 -7.66
N LYS A 610 -5.68 -23.94 -8.18
CA LYS A 610 -6.19 -23.85 -9.57
C LYS A 610 -5.13 -23.44 -10.60
N GLN A 611 -4.01 -22.81 -10.19
CA GLN A 611 -2.99 -22.28 -11.11
C GLN A 611 -1.84 -23.26 -11.30
N SER A 612 -1.54 -23.69 -12.53
CA SER A 612 -0.52 -24.72 -12.80
C SER A 612 0.89 -24.37 -12.28
N GLY A 613 1.42 -23.16 -12.57
CA GLY A 613 2.76 -22.77 -12.15
C GLY A 613 2.94 -22.62 -10.65
N PRO A 614 2.16 -21.76 -9.96
CA PRO A 614 2.19 -21.64 -8.50
C PRO A 614 1.90 -22.95 -7.76
N ARG A 615 1.00 -23.78 -8.30
CA ARG A 615 0.68 -25.10 -7.76
C ARG A 615 1.91 -26.02 -7.73
N GLU A 616 2.69 -26.05 -8.80
CA GLU A 616 3.88 -26.89 -8.89
C GLU A 616 4.92 -26.50 -7.84
N HIS A 617 5.18 -25.21 -7.66
CA HIS A 617 6.08 -24.72 -6.63
C HIS A 617 5.57 -25.01 -5.22
N LEU A 618 4.27 -24.90 -5.01
CA LEU A 618 3.64 -25.21 -3.74
C LEU A 618 3.71 -26.71 -3.41
N LEU A 619 3.52 -27.59 -4.40
CA LEU A 619 3.69 -29.04 -4.27
C LEU A 619 5.10 -29.38 -3.85
N LEU A 620 6.10 -28.80 -4.55
CA LEU A 620 7.51 -29.04 -4.27
C LEU A 620 7.90 -28.58 -2.87
N LEU A 621 7.47 -27.36 -2.47
CA LEU A 621 7.71 -26.81 -1.14
C LEU A 621 7.06 -27.67 -0.03
N SER A 622 5.78 -28.03 -0.22
CA SER A 622 5.04 -28.85 0.75
C SER A 622 5.64 -30.23 0.91
N ARG A 623 5.95 -30.90 -0.20
CA ARG A 623 6.60 -32.24 -0.21
C ARG A 623 7.92 -32.24 0.55
N ARG A 624 8.82 -31.29 0.25
CA ARG A 624 10.11 -31.18 0.94
C ARG A 624 9.98 -30.85 2.42
N THR A 625 9.00 -30.06 2.77
CA THR A 625 8.72 -29.72 4.17
C THR A 625 8.23 -30.94 4.94
N LEU A 626 7.29 -31.71 4.37
CA LEU A 626 6.72 -32.92 4.97
C LEU A 626 7.72 -34.07 5.10
N LEU A 627 8.62 -34.25 4.11
CA LEU A 627 9.64 -35.27 4.07
C LEU A 627 10.96 -34.87 4.76
N SER A 628 11.04 -33.65 5.30
CA SER A 628 12.25 -33.16 5.96
C SER A 628 12.65 -34.03 7.16
N ASN A 629 13.96 -34.20 7.38
CA ASN A 629 14.49 -34.86 8.58
C ASN A 629 14.29 -34.02 9.86
N SER A 630 14.07 -32.71 9.75
CA SER A 630 13.80 -31.82 10.88
C SER A 630 12.37 -32.01 11.38
N ARG A 631 12.22 -32.27 12.70
CA ARG A 631 10.90 -32.36 13.35
C ARG A 631 10.12 -31.07 13.19
N THR A 632 10.77 -29.91 13.39
CA THR A 632 10.15 -28.58 13.27
C THR A 632 9.59 -28.34 11.87
N HIS A 633 10.32 -28.69 10.79
CA HIS A 633 9.84 -28.54 9.43
C HIS A 633 8.60 -29.40 9.18
N ARG A 634 8.68 -30.68 9.58
CA ARG A 634 7.53 -31.58 9.43
C ARG A 634 6.30 -31.05 10.16
N GLN A 635 6.50 -30.54 11.38
CA GLN A 635 5.42 -29.91 12.15
C GLN A 635 4.78 -28.74 11.39
N CYS A 636 5.58 -27.82 10.84
CA CYS A 636 5.09 -26.72 10.00
C CYS A 636 4.28 -27.24 8.82
N GLY A 637 4.77 -28.26 8.12
CA GLY A 637 4.08 -28.89 6.99
C GLY A 637 2.73 -29.52 7.39
N TRP A 638 2.71 -30.33 8.47
CA TRP A 638 1.48 -30.96 8.93
C TRP A 638 0.45 -29.95 9.45
N ASN A 639 0.89 -28.91 10.15
CA ASN A 639 0.01 -27.83 10.57
C ASN A 639 -0.60 -27.09 9.37
N CYS A 640 0.16 -26.92 8.31
CA CYS A 640 -0.32 -26.35 7.06
C CYS A 640 -1.39 -27.24 6.40
N MET A 641 -1.13 -28.54 6.27
CA MET A 641 -2.06 -29.49 5.69
C MET A 641 -3.36 -29.57 6.51
N ARG A 642 -3.26 -29.61 7.85
CA ARG A 642 -4.41 -29.59 8.75
C ARG A 642 -5.28 -28.35 8.51
N LEU A 643 -4.66 -27.17 8.48
CA LEU A 643 -5.38 -25.93 8.25
C LEU A 643 -6.10 -25.92 6.88
N TRP A 644 -5.51 -26.53 5.84
CA TRP A 644 -6.16 -26.60 4.55
C TRP A 644 -7.38 -27.53 4.55
N VAL A 645 -7.35 -28.60 5.33
CA VAL A 645 -8.52 -29.48 5.55
C VAL A 645 -9.63 -28.73 6.30
N GLU A 646 -9.29 -27.96 7.34
CA GLU A 646 -10.22 -27.11 8.08
C GLU A 646 -10.90 -26.09 7.15
N LEU A 647 -10.12 -25.34 6.37
CA LEU A 647 -10.64 -24.35 5.41
C LEU A 647 -11.47 -24.99 4.28
N ALA A 648 -11.17 -26.22 3.92
CA ALA A 648 -11.94 -26.96 2.91
C ALA A 648 -13.34 -27.37 3.40
N GLY A 649 -13.54 -27.47 4.73
CA GLY A 649 -14.87 -27.69 5.32
C GLY A 649 -15.76 -26.46 5.22
N ASP A 650 -15.15 -25.26 5.32
CA ASP A 650 -15.88 -24.00 5.31
C ASP A 650 -16.26 -23.51 3.89
N GLU A 651 -15.57 -24.00 2.83
CA GLU A 651 -15.74 -23.46 1.47
C GLU A 651 -16.14 -24.56 0.46
N PRO A 652 -17.37 -24.48 -0.16
CA PRO A 652 -17.83 -25.45 -1.13
C PRO A 652 -16.89 -25.57 -2.35
N GLY A 653 -16.46 -26.78 -2.66
CA GLY A 653 -15.59 -27.10 -3.80
C GLY A 653 -14.09 -27.00 -3.51
N LEU A 654 -13.66 -26.45 -2.38
CA LEU A 654 -12.26 -26.43 -1.97
C LEU A 654 -11.80 -27.83 -1.54
N ASN A 655 -12.69 -28.64 -0.96
CA ASN A 655 -12.42 -30.02 -0.55
C ASN A 655 -11.86 -30.88 -1.70
N LYS A 656 -12.42 -30.78 -2.91
CA LYS A 656 -11.94 -31.50 -4.09
C LYS A 656 -10.55 -31.01 -4.51
N LEU A 657 -10.31 -29.70 -4.51
CA LEU A 657 -9.02 -29.12 -4.89
C LEU A 657 -7.91 -29.52 -3.91
N VAL A 658 -8.21 -29.53 -2.61
CA VAL A 658 -7.28 -29.99 -1.57
C VAL A 658 -7.02 -31.50 -1.72
N ALA A 659 -8.07 -32.31 -1.99
CA ALA A 659 -7.90 -33.73 -2.24
C ALA A 659 -7.02 -34.01 -3.46
N GLU A 660 -7.24 -33.31 -4.58
CA GLU A 660 -6.41 -33.41 -5.79
C GLU A 660 -4.97 -32.99 -5.51
N PHE A 661 -4.75 -31.92 -4.75
CA PHE A 661 -3.42 -31.49 -4.35
C PHE A 661 -2.72 -32.52 -3.46
N PHE A 662 -3.41 -33.10 -2.48
CA PHE A 662 -2.84 -34.13 -1.62
C PHE A 662 -2.53 -35.42 -2.40
N ALA A 663 -3.32 -35.76 -3.42
CA ALA A 663 -3.05 -36.90 -4.29
C ALA A 663 -1.75 -36.77 -5.07
N GLU A 664 -1.32 -35.54 -5.40
CA GLU A 664 -0.11 -35.24 -6.15
C GLU A 664 1.15 -35.06 -5.27
N LEU A 665 0.98 -34.97 -3.94
CA LEU A 665 2.11 -34.79 -3.03
C LEU A 665 3.09 -35.98 -3.04
N PRO A 666 2.66 -37.26 -2.98
CA PRO A 666 3.58 -38.38 -3.02
C PRO A 666 4.14 -38.62 -4.42
N GLU A 667 5.45 -38.79 -4.54
CA GLU A 667 6.08 -39.28 -5.76
C GLU A 667 6.04 -40.82 -5.83
N PRO A 668 6.22 -41.42 -7.01
CA PRO A 668 6.26 -42.87 -7.16
C PRO A 668 7.64 -43.41 -6.71
N ASN A 669 7.94 -43.32 -5.40
CA ASN A 669 9.15 -43.83 -4.77
C ASN A 669 8.87 -44.17 -3.30
N VAL A 670 9.84 -44.84 -2.63
CA VAL A 670 9.70 -45.29 -1.23
C VAL A 670 9.34 -44.14 -0.26
N GLU A 671 9.86 -42.95 -0.46
CA GLU A 671 9.52 -41.78 0.37
C GLU A 671 8.10 -41.32 0.12
N GLY A 672 7.64 -41.38 -1.14
CA GLY A 672 6.26 -41.09 -1.50
C GLY A 672 5.28 -42.10 -0.90
N ASP A 673 5.62 -43.40 -0.87
CA ASP A 673 4.75 -44.41 -0.23
C ASP A 673 4.62 -44.14 1.27
N ARG A 674 5.72 -43.81 1.96
CA ARG A 674 5.68 -43.36 3.36
C ARG A 674 4.83 -42.09 3.56
N LEU A 675 4.90 -41.16 2.61
CA LEU A 675 4.09 -39.95 2.69
C LEU A 675 2.60 -40.25 2.50
N ARG A 676 2.23 -41.18 1.60
CA ARG A 676 0.86 -41.67 1.43
C ARG A 676 0.30 -42.24 2.74
N GLU A 677 1.03 -43.14 3.38
CA GLU A 677 0.62 -43.74 4.65
C GLU A 677 0.41 -42.70 5.74
N ARG A 678 1.34 -41.74 5.86
CA ARG A 678 1.24 -40.64 6.82
C ARG A 678 0.06 -39.72 6.54
N LEU A 679 -0.21 -39.37 5.29
CA LEU A 679 -1.37 -38.56 4.90
C LEU A 679 -2.67 -39.25 5.30
N LEU A 680 -2.82 -40.54 4.99
CA LEU A 680 -4.01 -41.30 5.37
C LEU A 680 -4.17 -41.43 6.90
N PHE A 681 -3.05 -41.58 7.61
CA PHE A 681 -3.06 -41.58 9.08
C PHE A 681 -3.52 -40.24 9.65
N HIS A 682 -2.94 -39.12 9.20
CA HIS A 682 -3.33 -37.79 9.69
C HIS A 682 -4.78 -37.43 9.31
N LEU A 683 -5.23 -37.75 8.11
CA LEU A 683 -6.61 -37.51 7.71
C LEU A 683 -7.61 -38.31 8.57
N ARG A 684 -7.28 -39.56 8.94
CA ARG A 684 -8.08 -40.32 9.91
C ARG A 684 -8.11 -39.64 11.28
N LEU A 685 -6.96 -39.18 11.77
CA LEU A 685 -6.85 -38.49 13.05
C LEU A 685 -7.64 -37.18 13.04
N TRP A 686 -7.51 -36.38 11.99
CA TRP A 686 -8.25 -35.12 11.86
C TRP A 686 -9.77 -35.34 11.68
N GLY A 687 -10.21 -36.44 11.08
CA GLY A 687 -11.61 -36.80 11.04
C GLY A 687 -12.27 -37.00 12.42
N HIS A 688 -11.45 -37.28 13.46
CA HIS A 688 -11.92 -37.36 14.84
C HIS A 688 -11.67 -36.08 15.65
N GLN A 689 -10.74 -35.23 15.24
CA GLN A 689 -10.31 -34.06 16.01
C GLN A 689 -10.92 -32.75 15.52
N LEU A 690 -11.28 -32.65 14.24
CA LEU A 690 -11.82 -31.42 13.68
C LEU A 690 -13.35 -31.35 13.89
N PRO A 691 -13.91 -30.15 14.08
CA PRO A 691 -15.36 -29.94 14.21
C PRO A 691 -16.14 -30.46 12.98
N ASP A 692 -15.57 -30.29 11.77
CA ASP A 692 -16.06 -30.85 10.52
C ASP A 692 -15.16 -32.00 10.05
N GLY A 693 -15.20 -33.11 10.78
CA GLY A 693 -14.41 -34.30 10.48
C GLY A 693 -14.77 -34.95 9.13
N ASP A 694 -15.96 -34.68 8.62
CA ASP A 694 -16.48 -35.28 7.37
C ASP A 694 -15.61 -34.87 6.17
N THR A 695 -15.10 -33.63 6.16
CA THR A 695 -14.18 -33.14 5.12
C THR A 695 -12.87 -33.94 5.09
N ALA A 696 -12.29 -34.21 6.26
CA ALA A 696 -11.07 -35.03 6.35
C ALA A 696 -11.31 -36.47 5.87
N LEU A 697 -12.47 -37.05 6.23
CA LEU A 697 -12.86 -38.41 5.81
C LEU A 697 -13.15 -38.46 4.32
N TYR A 698 -13.79 -37.42 3.75
CA TYR A 698 -14.00 -37.31 2.31
C TYR A 698 -12.68 -37.31 1.55
N ILE A 699 -11.73 -36.43 1.96
CA ILE A 699 -10.41 -36.33 1.34
C ILE A 699 -9.70 -37.69 1.44
N LYS A 700 -9.77 -38.34 2.60
CA LYS A 700 -9.18 -39.69 2.81
C LYS A 700 -9.74 -40.70 1.81
N SER A 701 -11.04 -40.80 1.68
CA SER A 701 -11.71 -41.76 0.76
C SER A 701 -11.31 -41.47 -0.69
N PHE A 702 -11.27 -40.20 -1.09
CA PHE A 702 -10.78 -39.79 -2.42
C PHE A 702 -9.35 -40.25 -2.71
N LEU A 703 -8.44 -40.12 -1.73
CA LEU A 703 -7.06 -40.54 -1.86
C LEU A 703 -6.93 -42.08 -1.94
N GLU A 704 -7.67 -42.83 -1.12
CA GLU A 704 -7.68 -44.29 -1.15
C GLU A 704 -8.15 -44.83 -2.51
N GLU A 705 -9.20 -44.22 -3.07
CA GLU A 705 -9.69 -44.58 -4.42
C GLU A 705 -8.64 -44.25 -5.49
N ARG A 706 -8.08 -43.03 -5.45
CA ARG A 706 -7.13 -42.53 -6.45
C ARG A 706 -5.80 -43.31 -6.48
N TRP A 707 -5.33 -43.77 -5.32
CA TRP A 707 -4.08 -44.53 -5.22
C TRP A 707 -4.24 -46.03 -5.35
N SER A 708 -5.47 -46.52 -5.36
CA SER A 708 -5.79 -47.95 -5.64
C SER A 708 -5.90 -48.27 -7.14
N MET A 709 -6.07 -47.22 -7.97
CA MET A 709 -6.03 -47.28 -9.43
C MET A 709 -4.60 -47.24 -9.95
#